data_2a7d203fa0205d08b7f8065d88a1fe1b
#
_entry.id   2a7d203fa0205d08b7f8065d88a1fe1b
#
_cell.length_a   1.000
_cell.length_b   1.000
_cell.length_c   1.000
_cell.angle_alpha   90.00
_cell.angle_beta   90.00
_cell.angle_gamma   90.00
#
_symmetry.space_group_name_H-M   'P 1'
#
loop_
_entity.id
_entity.type
_entity.pdbx_description
1 polymer ?
#
loop_
_entity_poly.entity_id
_entity_poly.type
_entity_poly.pdbx_seq_one_letter_code
_entity_poly.pdbx_strand_id
1 'polypeptide(L)'
;GNGIVYRNRISDGFSGKLYTVNKEGGLSEVVPLPEGGFCSYSSDGKQLAYNRVMREFRTWKYYKGGMADDIWVYNPEKKSVENITNNEAQDIFPMWIGDEIYFLSDRDYTMNLFVYNTKTKQISKVTNFTEYDVKFPSSFGNTIVFENGGYIYKMDAASKKPEKVNVTLASDNVYARSEIKDGSKYITSASLSPKGERMVVTARGEVFNIPVDKGVTKNITRTPGAHERDAQWSPDGKHIAYISDATGETELYLQDSEGGEPTQLTKNNDTYIRTFQWSPDSKKIVYTDRKNRINLLDVSNKQLTTISQSLLGEARNVSFSPDNNWLTYSRVSDNNFSIVYVYDIAGKKEYPVTDKWYESYSPVFSTDGKYLVFTSARDFNPTYSQTEWNHVYNNMGGVYLALLSKDTASPFMETDAEVAIESTPAKADASKKDETKNEASTPVVKIDIEGITDRIVKLPLPGSNYYDLYSDGTNVYYFTKGGMKMFDLKKQKEETVSDAAMMVDPAGKKAVFFKDDQLFVTDIPKGKANLSKPVNLANMKITVDYTKEWAQIFDEAWRAFRDGFYLENMHGKDWKAIKEKYAALLPYVKTRLDLNYIIGEMIGELGVGHAYVNPGEVESPKRVSMGLLGAEVSRDKSGFFRLEKILPGASWSKELRSPLTEPGVEAKAGEYIVAIDGVPTNSVNDMYKLLIGKANVPTE
;
A
#
# COMPACT_ATOMS: atom_id res chain seq x y z
N GLY A 1 22.69 -35.47 16.09
CA GLY A 1 21.40 -36.10 15.77
C GLY A 1 21.38 -36.62 14.35
N ASN A 2 20.58 -37.64 14.08
CA ASN A 2 20.47 -38.28 12.75
C ASN A 2 19.28 -37.71 11.94
N GLY A 3 18.57 -36.74 12.47
CA GLY A 3 17.40 -36.14 11.81
C GLY A 3 17.34 -34.63 11.99
N ILE A 4 16.52 -34.04 11.14
CA ILE A 4 16.16 -32.62 11.14
C ILE A 4 14.68 -32.55 11.44
N VAL A 5 14.28 -31.67 12.35
CA VAL A 5 12.87 -31.32 12.55
C VAL A 5 12.64 -29.95 11.89
N TYR A 6 11.58 -29.86 11.13
CA TYR A 6 11.20 -28.61 10.50
C TYR A 6 9.66 -28.45 10.48
N ARG A 7 9.21 -27.24 10.30
CA ARG A 7 7.80 -26.92 10.20
C ARG A 7 7.38 -26.70 8.75
N ASN A 8 6.23 -27.20 8.38
CA ASN A 8 5.65 -26.97 7.06
C ASN A 8 4.12 -26.83 7.15
N ARG A 9 3.52 -26.21 6.15
CA ARG A 9 2.07 -25.99 5.99
C ARG A 9 1.45 -26.84 4.88
N ILE A 10 2.10 -27.93 4.47
CA ILE A 10 1.68 -28.75 3.32
C ILE A 10 0.27 -29.32 3.53
N SER A 11 -0.11 -29.68 4.74
CA SER A 11 -1.31 -30.46 5.00
C SER A 11 -2.56 -29.66 5.36
N ASP A 12 -2.44 -28.40 5.77
CA ASP A 12 -3.59 -27.65 6.29
C ASP A 12 -3.48 -26.12 6.20
N GLY A 13 -2.79 -25.58 5.24
CA GLY A 13 -2.81 -24.17 4.84
C GLY A 13 -2.61 -23.08 5.91
N PHE A 14 -3.19 -23.19 7.08
CA PHE A 14 -3.21 -22.19 8.15
C PHE A 14 -2.25 -22.46 9.30
N SER A 15 -2.41 -23.60 9.97
CA SER A 15 -1.51 -24.03 11.02
C SER A 15 -0.35 -24.80 10.42
N GLY A 16 0.81 -24.79 11.01
CA GLY A 16 1.94 -25.57 10.54
C GLY A 16 2.14 -26.78 11.40
N LYS A 17 2.53 -27.90 10.79
CA LYS A 17 2.91 -29.13 11.49
C LYS A 17 4.40 -29.31 11.51
N LEU A 18 4.89 -30.03 12.51
CA LEU A 18 6.27 -30.46 12.58
C LEU A 18 6.47 -31.73 11.76
N TYR A 19 7.56 -31.76 11.03
CA TYR A 19 8.00 -32.90 10.22
C TYR A 19 9.42 -33.27 10.63
N THR A 20 9.73 -34.56 10.52
CA THR A 20 11.08 -35.06 10.67
C THR A 20 11.60 -35.60 9.33
N VAL A 21 12.86 -35.41 9.07
CA VAL A 21 13.57 -35.99 7.91
C VAL A 21 14.96 -36.43 8.33
N ASN A 22 15.47 -37.51 7.74
CA ASN A 22 16.83 -37.95 7.98
C ASN A 22 17.82 -36.89 7.45
N LYS A 23 18.95 -36.70 8.11
CA LYS A 23 20.00 -35.76 7.64
C LYS A 23 20.56 -36.12 6.26
N GLU A 24 20.45 -37.38 5.85
CA GLU A 24 20.85 -37.86 4.52
C GLU A 24 19.73 -37.63 3.46
N GLY A 25 18.62 -37.01 3.82
CA GLY A 25 17.47 -36.76 2.96
C GLY A 25 16.45 -37.90 2.96
N GLY A 26 15.50 -37.85 2.02
CA GLY A 26 14.38 -38.74 1.89
C GLY A 26 13.04 -38.04 2.14
N LEU A 27 11.95 -38.81 2.16
CA LEU A 27 10.63 -38.29 2.45
C LEU A 27 10.51 -37.94 3.94
N SER A 28 9.80 -36.86 4.20
CA SER A 28 9.54 -36.38 5.55
C SER A 28 8.37 -37.10 6.20
N GLU A 29 8.46 -37.33 7.49
CA GLU A 29 7.39 -37.90 8.32
C GLU A 29 6.76 -36.84 9.20
N VAL A 30 5.44 -36.85 9.32
CA VAL A 30 4.70 -35.92 10.19
C VAL A 30 4.90 -36.33 11.65
N VAL A 31 5.28 -35.39 12.50
CA VAL A 31 5.14 -35.54 13.95
C VAL A 31 3.65 -35.49 14.28
N PRO A 32 3.09 -36.49 15.02
CA PRO A 32 1.65 -36.60 15.22
C PRO A 32 1.13 -35.58 16.26
N LEU A 33 1.32 -34.30 15.96
CA LEU A 33 0.82 -33.15 16.71
C LEU A 33 -0.11 -32.32 15.78
N PRO A 34 -1.17 -31.71 16.32
CA PRO A 34 -2.10 -30.91 15.52
C PRO A 34 -1.40 -29.71 14.86
N GLU A 35 -0.48 -29.10 15.60
CA GLU A 35 0.33 -27.93 15.17
C GLU A 35 1.66 -27.91 15.92
N GLY A 36 2.64 -27.18 15.41
CA GLY A 36 3.93 -27.02 16.07
C GLY A 36 4.78 -25.92 15.46
N GLY A 37 5.52 -25.21 16.33
CA GLY A 37 6.44 -24.15 15.99
C GLY A 37 7.89 -24.51 16.31
N PHE A 38 8.52 -23.76 17.21
CA PHE A 38 9.87 -24.06 17.68
C PHE A 38 9.85 -25.26 18.62
N CYS A 39 10.88 -26.07 18.58
CA CYS A 39 10.93 -27.29 19.38
C CYS A 39 12.35 -27.73 19.74
N SER A 40 12.46 -28.51 20.80
CA SER A 40 13.71 -29.11 21.29
C SER A 40 13.45 -30.49 21.89
N TYR A 41 14.24 -31.49 21.50
CA TYR A 41 14.19 -32.81 22.09
C TYR A 41 14.89 -32.86 23.46
N SER A 42 14.38 -33.74 24.34
CA SER A 42 15.11 -34.16 25.54
C SER A 42 16.45 -34.80 25.18
N SER A 43 17.42 -34.80 26.08
CA SER A 43 18.77 -35.34 25.83
C SER A 43 18.79 -36.83 25.45
N ASP A 44 17.78 -37.60 25.87
CA ASP A 44 17.58 -39.00 25.50
C ASP A 44 16.74 -39.20 24.23
N GLY A 45 16.24 -38.09 23.61
CA GLY A 45 15.44 -38.08 22.39
C GLY A 45 14.00 -38.60 22.54
N LYS A 46 13.54 -38.89 23.77
CA LYS A 46 12.24 -39.52 24.01
C LYS A 46 11.07 -38.56 24.12
N GLN A 47 11.33 -37.30 24.42
CA GLN A 47 10.31 -36.27 24.57
C GLN A 47 10.65 -35.04 23.74
N LEU A 48 9.64 -34.27 23.36
CA LEU A 48 9.76 -33.06 22.57
C LEU A 48 9.08 -31.91 23.28
N ALA A 49 9.87 -30.92 23.69
CA ALA A 49 9.32 -29.61 24.09
C ALA A 49 9.05 -28.77 22.85
N TYR A 50 7.87 -28.14 22.76
CA TYR A 50 7.50 -27.32 21.61
C TYR A 50 6.54 -26.22 22.01
N ASN A 51 6.46 -25.19 21.16
CA ASN A 51 5.39 -24.19 21.16
C ASN A 51 4.63 -24.24 19.84
N ARG A 52 3.39 -23.76 19.79
CA ARG A 52 2.50 -23.90 18.62
C ARG A 52 2.79 -22.88 17.54
N VAL A 53 2.97 -21.61 17.94
CA VAL A 53 3.16 -20.47 17.01
C VAL A 53 4.64 -20.32 16.67
N MET A 54 4.96 -20.13 15.39
CA MET A 54 6.35 -20.05 14.92
C MET A 54 6.78 -18.65 14.51
N ARG A 55 6.20 -17.62 15.05
CA ARG A 55 6.63 -16.26 14.76
C ARG A 55 7.69 -15.81 15.73
N GLU A 56 8.88 -15.58 15.21
CA GLU A 56 9.97 -14.99 15.91
C GLU A 56 9.88 -13.46 15.91
N PHE A 57 9.66 -12.89 14.75
CA PHE A 57 9.41 -11.47 14.55
C PHE A 57 7.92 -11.18 14.62
N ARG A 58 7.50 -10.34 15.57
CA ARG A 58 6.11 -9.93 15.73
C ARG A 58 6.02 -8.42 15.80
N THR A 59 5.09 -7.87 15.03
CA THR A 59 4.71 -6.46 15.10
C THR A 59 3.67 -6.17 16.19
N TRP A 60 3.34 -7.15 17.05
CA TRP A 60 2.48 -7.01 18.21
C TRP A 60 3.10 -7.75 19.40
N LYS A 61 3.62 -6.97 20.33
CA LYS A 61 4.16 -7.44 21.60
C LYS A 61 3.06 -7.47 22.66
N TYR A 62 3.31 -8.12 23.77
CA TYR A 62 2.43 -8.13 24.94
C TYR A 62 1.02 -8.66 24.68
N TYR A 63 0.86 -9.45 23.64
CA TYR A 63 -0.43 -10.02 23.29
C TYR A 63 -0.87 -11.05 24.31
N LYS A 64 -2.12 -10.89 24.79
CA LYS A 64 -2.79 -11.82 25.71
C LYS A 64 -4.06 -12.32 25.05
N GLY A 65 -4.14 -13.60 24.80
CA GLY A 65 -5.31 -14.21 24.14
C GLY A 65 -4.99 -15.59 23.58
N GLY A 66 -5.90 -16.17 22.80
CA GLY A 66 -5.80 -17.53 22.31
C GLY A 66 -4.59 -17.87 21.41
N MET A 67 -3.92 -16.84 20.87
CA MET A 67 -2.66 -16.98 20.10
C MET A 67 -1.41 -16.70 20.94
N ALA A 68 -1.54 -16.37 22.24
CA ALA A 68 -0.43 -16.40 23.17
C ALA A 68 0.03 -17.85 23.34
N ASP A 69 1.35 -18.05 23.26
CA ASP A 69 1.90 -19.39 23.22
C ASP A 69 2.38 -19.85 24.59
N ASP A 70 2.25 -21.13 24.83
CA ASP A 70 2.82 -21.86 25.97
C ASP A 70 3.86 -22.86 25.50
N ILE A 71 4.69 -23.34 26.40
CA ILE A 71 5.57 -24.47 26.18
C ILE A 71 4.84 -25.77 26.53
N TRP A 72 4.81 -26.68 25.58
CA TRP A 72 4.21 -27.99 25.68
C TRP A 72 5.26 -29.07 25.60
N VAL A 73 5.06 -30.19 26.30
CA VAL A 73 5.93 -31.38 26.25
C VAL A 73 5.12 -32.54 25.67
N TYR A 74 5.56 -33.06 24.55
CA TYR A 74 5.01 -34.25 23.89
C TYR A 74 5.83 -35.49 24.24
N ASN A 75 5.13 -36.54 24.67
CA ASN A 75 5.70 -37.87 24.89
C ASN A 75 5.13 -38.84 23.86
N PRO A 76 5.91 -39.29 22.85
CA PRO A 76 5.46 -40.20 21.79
C PRO A 76 5.04 -41.58 22.30
N GLU A 77 5.75 -42.13 23.31
CA GLU A 77 5.46 -43.46 23.88
C GLU A 77 4.10 -43.47 24.57
N LYS A 78 3.83 -42.43 25.35
CA LYS A 78 2.56 -42.30 26.09
C LYS A 78 1.44 -41.66 25.24
N LYS A 79 1.76 -41.14 24.09
CA LYS A 79 0.87 -40.34 23.22
C LYS A 79 0.18 -39.22 24.02
N SER A 80 0.94 -38.53 24.86
CA SER A 80 0.42 -37.50 25.77
C SER A 80 1.12 -36.16 25.52
N VAL A 81 0.39 -35.06 25.76
CA VAL A 81 0.87 -33.68 25.70
C VAL A 81 0.60 -33.02 27.04
N GLU A 82 1.58 -32.34 27.61
CA GLU A 82 1.49 -31.59 28.90
C GLU A 82 1.83 -30.12 28.63
N ASN A 83 0.95 -29.18 29.03
CA ASN A 83 1.28 -27.75 29.06
C ASN A 83 2.08 -27.46 30.35
N ILE A 84 3.32 -27.00 30.23
CA ILE A 84 4.22 -26.81 31.37
C ILE A 84 4.34 -25.37 31.84
N THR A 85 3.82 -24.39 31.09
CA THR A 85 3.89 -22.96 31.45
C THR A 85 2.53 -22.38 31.83
N ASN A 86 1.50 -22.64 31.05
CA ASN A 86 0.08 -22.34 31.31
C ASN A 86 -0.17 -20.95 31.92
N ASN A 87 0.13 -19.89 31.15
CA ASN A 87 -0.09 -18.51 31.61
C ASN A 87 -0.52 -17.61 30.41
N GLU A 88 -0.85 -16.34 30.68
CA GLU A 88 -1.32 -15.40 29.66
C GLU A 88 -0.19 -14.77 28.81
N ALA A 89 1.09 -14.97 29.18
CA ALA A 89 2.22 -14.41 28.48
C ALA A 89 2.61 -15.25 27.26
N GLN A 90 3.47 -14.70 26.42
CA GLN A 90 4.11 -15.43 25.32
C GLN A 90 5.26 -16.24 25.86
N ASP A 91 5.17 -17.56 25.83
CA ASP A 91 6.24 -18.50 26.14
C ASP A 91 6.65 -19.25 24.87
N ILE A 92 7.87 -18.97 24.38
CA ILE A 92 8.33 -19.45 23.09
C ILE A 92 9.80 -19.93 23.14
N PHE A 93 10.24 -20.62 22.08
CA PHE A 93 11.63 -21.10 21.92
C PHE A 93 12.12 -22.06 23.01
N PRO A 94 11.49 -23.20 23.19
CA PRO A 94 11.99 -24.18 24.16
C PRO A 94 13.37 -24.71 23.76
N MET A 95 14.26 -24.76 24.75
CA MET A 95 15.61 -25.33 24.65
C MET A 95 15.80 -26.31 25.80
N TRP A 96 15.82 -27.61 25.51
CA TRP A 96 15.92 -28.65 26.53
C TRP A 96 17.37 -28.99 26.82
N ILE A 97 17.86 -28.71 28.04
CA ILE A 97 19.23 -28.96 28.49
C ILE A 97 19.19 -29.74 29.80
N GLY A 98 19.57 -31.02 29.80
CA GLY A 98 19.52 -31.89 30.98
C GLY A 98 18.11 -31.99 31.55
N ASP A 99 17.93 -31.60 32.82
CA ASP A 99 16.64 -31.59 33.54
C ASP A 99 15.90 -30.23 33.39
N GLU A 100 16.39 -29.30 32.61
CA GLU A 100 15.87 -27.94 32.49
C GLU A 100 15.41 -27.65 31.05
N ILE A 101 14.27 -26.98 30.93
CA ILE A 101 13.76 -26.43 29.65
C ILE A 101 13.83 -24.92 29.75
N TYR A 102 14.74 -24.30 28.99
CA TYR A 102 14.85 -22.86 28.84
C TYR A 102 13.88 -22.38 27.78
N PHE A 103 13.32 -21.20 27.96
CA PHE A 103 12.40 -20.59 26.99
C PHE A 103 12.38 -19.06 27.13
N LEU A 104 11.87 -18.35 26.14
CA LEU A 104 11.60 -16.91 26.21
C LEU A 104 10.21 -16.65 26.74
N SER A 105 10.07 -15.63 27.61
CA SER A 105 8.78 -15.19 28.14
C SER A 105 8.74 -13.67 28.32
N ASP A 106 7.60 -13.05 27.96
CA ASP A 106 7.30 -11.64 28.22
C ASP A 106 6.40 -11.40 29.45
N ARG A 107 6.34 -12.38 30.38
CA ARG A 107 5.53 -12.30 31.61
C ARG A 107 5.88 -11.13 32.52
N ASP A 108 7.10 -10.62 32.43
CA ASP A 108 7.59 -9.42 33.13
C ASP A 108 7.75 -8.23 32.17
N TYR A 109 6.94 -8.17 31.12
CA TYR A 109 6.89 -7.15 30.09
C TYR A 109 7.99 -7.28 29.03
N THR A 110 9.27 -7.18 29.38
CA THR A 110 10.38 -7.39 28.44
C THR A 110 10.65 -8.88 28.27
N MET A 111 10.78 -9.36 27.04
CA MET A 111 11.09 -10.75 26.74
C MET A 111 12.46 -11.11 27.32
N ASN A 112 12.48 -12.10 28.22
CA ASN A 112 13.67 -12.59 28.89
C ASN A 112 13.73 -14.12 28.85
N LEU A 113 14.89 -14.70 29.18
CA LEU A 113 15.05 -16.13 29.39
C LEU A 113 14.46 -16.53 30.73
N PHE A 114 13.66 -17.59 30.71
CA PHE A 114 13.13 -18.32 31.85
C PHE A 114 13.54 -19.78 31.75
N VAL A 115 13.44 -20.51 32.84
CA VAL A 115 13.75 -21.93 32.92
C VAL A 115 12.68 -22.68 33.72
N TYR A 116 12.23 -23.81 33.17
CA TYR A 116 11.38 -24.77 33.84
C TYR A 116 12.21 -26.00 34.23
N ASN A 117 12.19 -26.38 35.49
CA ASN A 117 12.86 -27.59 35.99
C ASN A 117 11.89 -28.78 35.90
N THR A 118 12.24 -29.81 35.14
CA THR A 118 11.36 -30.96 34.87
C THR A 118 11.09 -31.83 36.12
N LYS A 119 11.99 -31.81 37.12
CA LYS A 119 11.86 -32.56 38.35
C LYS A 119 11.02 -31.83 39.40
N THR A 120 11.30 -30.54 39.64
CA THR A 120 10.61 -29.74 40.65
C THR A 120 9.34 -29.08 40.14
N LYS A 121 9.15 -29.04 38.82
CA LYS A 121 8.03 -28.37 38.14
C LYS A 121 7.99 -26.84 38.39
N GLN A 122 9.11 -26.25 38.79
CA GLN A 122 9.19 -24.81 39.06
C GLN A 122 9.75 -24.03 37.88
N ILE A 123 9.22 -22.82 37.69
CA ILE A 123 9.70 -21.85 36.72
C ILE A 123 10.45 -20.74 37.45
N SER A 124 11.59 -20.32 36.92
CA SER A 124 12.37 -19.18 37.40
C SER A 124 12.91 -18.32 36.28
N LYS A 125 13.05 -17.02 36.54
CA LYS A 125 13.64 -16.05 35.61
C LYS A 125 15.16 -16.22 35.61
N VAL A 126 15.78 -16.14 34.42
CA VAL A 126 17.21 -16.32 34.20
C VAL A 126 17.91 -15.02 33.87
N THR A 127 17.33 -14.19 32.97
CA THR A 127 17.89 -12.91 32.58
C THR A 127 17.02 -11.74 32.99
N ASN A 128 17.58 -10.52 33.10
CA ASN A 128 16.88 -9.34 33.60
C ASN A 128 17.12 -8.11 32.68
N PHE A 129 16.96 -8.28 31.36
CA PHE A 129 17.00 -7.17 30.41
C PHE A 129 15.71 -6.36 30.53
N THR A 130 15.80 -5.03 30.41
CA THR A 130 14.68 -4.10 30.57
C THR A 130 14.46 -3.18 29.38
N GLU A 131 15.48 -3.00 28.53
CA GLU A 131 15.42 -2.07 27.40
C GLU A 131 14.97 -2.76 26.10
N TYR A 132 15.64 -3.85 25.73
CA TYR A 132 15.34 -4.64 24.54
C TYR A 132 14.99 -6.06 24.90
N ASP A 133 14.15 -6.68 24.07
CA ASP A 133 13.77 -8.08 24.20
C ASP A 133 14.94 -9.01 23.90
N VAL A 134 15.00 -10.13 24.59
CA VAL A 134 15.86 -11.27 24.20
C VAL A 134 15.24 -11.92 22.97
N LYS A 135 16.03 -12.15 21.94
CA LYS A 135 15.61 -12.68 20.65
C LYS A 135 16.50 -13.82 20.16
N PHE A 136 15.97 -14.61 19.23
CA PHE A 136 16.71 -15.66 18.48
C PHE A 136 17.55 -16.61 19.36
N PRO A 137 17.02 -17.15 20.45
CA PRO A 137 17.80 -18.04 21.29
C PRO A 137 18.06 -19.36 20.56
N SER A 138 19.24 -19.91 20.79
CA SER A 138 19.63 -21.24 20.32
C SER A 138 20.55 -21.90 21.34
N SER A 139 20.55 -23.22 21.41
CA SER A 139 21.37 -23.96 22.37
C SER A 139 22.15 -25.09 21.71
N PHE A 140 23.37 -25.30 22.20
CA PHE A 140 24.17 -26.48 21.91
C PHE A 140 24.94 -26.94 23.16
N GLY A 141 24.81 -28.20 23.54
CA GLY A 141 25.30 -28.69 24.84
C GLY A 141 24.72 -27.86 25.98
N ASN A 142 25.56 -27.32 26.84
CA ASN A 142 25.20 -26.45 27.94
C ASN A 142 25.23 -24.94 27.60
N THR A 143 25.53 -24.59 26.36
CA THR A 143 25.62 -23.18 25.95
C THR A 143 24.34 -22.72 25.27
N ILE A 144 23.84 -21.58 25.73
CA ILE A 144 22.73 -20.83 25.09
C ILE A 144 23.32 -19.56 24.50
N VAL A 145 22.96 -19.24 23.26
CA VAL A 145 23.26 -17.97 22.60
C VAL A 145 21.97 -17.25 22.25
N PHE A 146 21.98 -15.93 22.30
CA PHE A 146 20.80 -15.12 21.99
C PHE A 146 21.22 -13.69 21.61
N GLU A 147 20.30 -12.94 21.02
CA GLU A 147 20.43 -11.53 20.69
C GLU A 147 19.71 -10.67 21.74
N ASN A 148 20.29 -9.51 22.07
CA ASN A 148 19.61 -8.45 22.81
C ASN A 148 20.18 -7.09 22.40
N GLY A 149 19.31 -6.19 21.92
CA GLY A 149 19.67 -4.83 21.52
C GLY A 149 20.72 -4.75 20.42
N GLY A 150 20.72 -5.71 19.48
CA GLY A 150 21.69 -5.79 18.38
C GLY A 150 23.03 -6.45 18.76
N TYR A 151 23.17 -6.98 19.97
CA TYR A 151 24.37 -7.68 20.44
C TYR A 151 24.11 -9.17 20.64
N ILE A 152 25.11 -9.99 20.37
CA ILE A 152 25.10 -11.42 20.65
C ILE A 152 25.57 -11.65 22.09
N TYR A 153 24.83 -12.46 22.79
CA TYR A 153 25.16 -12.95 24.13
C TYR A 153 25.33 -14.47 24.11
N LYS A 154 26.23 -14.98 24.93
CA LYS A 154 26.33 -16.40 25.27
C LYS A 154 26.12 -16.59 26.76
N MET A 155 25.59 -17.71 27.15
CA MET A 155 25.35 -18.09 28.53
C MET A 155 25.58 -19.58 28.70
N ASP A 156 26.28 -19.97 29.76
CA ASP A 156 26.35 -21.35 30.18
C ASP A 156 25.15 -21.67 31.11
N ALA A 157 24.47 -22.79 30.83
CA ALA A 157 23.25 -23.18 31.54
C ALA A 157 23.47 -23.46 33.05
N ALA A 158 24.69 -23.87 33.45
CA ALA A 158 24.98 -24.10 34.86
C ALA A 158 25.23 -22.80 35.63
N SER A 159 25.97 -21.87 35.04
CA SER A 159 26.26 -20.56 35.65
C SER A 159 25.10 -19.58 35.58
N LYS A 160 24.26 -19.69 34.54
CA LYS A 160 23.13 -18.79 34.22
C LYS A 160 23.51 -17.31 34.14
N LYS A 161 24.78 -17.03 33.78
CA LYS A 161 25.30 -15.67 33.61
C LYS A 161 25.49 -15.33 32.13
N PRO A 162 24.73 -14.37 31.57
CA PRO A 162 24.93 -13.94 30.20
C PRO A 162 26.19 -13.10 30.05
N GLU A 163 26.99 -13.38 29.02
CA GLU A 163 28.17 -12.62 28.64
C GLU A 163 28.00 -12.09 27.21
N LYS A 164 28.30 -10.81 26.99
CA LYS A 164 28.29 -10.21 25.67
C LYS A 164 29.46 -10.77 24.84
N VAL A 165 29.16 -11.22 23.63
CA VAL A 165 30.16 -11.68 22.68
C VAL A 165 30.69 -10.51 21.86
N ASN A 166 31.97 -10.25 21.93
CA ASN A 166 32.60 -9.23 21.11
C ASN A 166 32.84 -9.79 19.71
N VAL A 167 32.11 -9.23 18.73
CA VAL A 167 32.28 -9.58 17.31
C VAL A 167 32.82 -8.37 16.57
N THR A 168 33.91 -8.57 15.86
CA THR A 168 34.44 -7.57 14.93
C THR A 168 34.12 -8.01 13.52
N LEU A 169 33.44 -7.16 12.77
CA LEU A 169 33.06 -7.41 11.40
C LEU A 169 33.76 -6.40 10.47
N ALA A 170 34.60 -6.90 9.59
CA ALA A 170 35.13 -6.14 8.46
C ALA A 170 34.19 -6.38 7.27
N SER A 171 33.45 -5.36 6.88
CA SER A 171 32.46 -5.45 5.79
C SER A 171 32.54 -4.23 4.88
N ASP A 172 32.43 -4.47 3.60
CA ASP A 172 32.32 -3.42 2.57
C ASP A 172 30.96 -2.75 2.55
N ASN A 173 29.98 -3.22 3.34
CA ASN A 173 28.61 -2.72 3.41
C ASN A 173 27.97 -2.52 2.02
N VAL A 174 28.11 -3.50 1.14
CA VAL A 174 27.69 -3.41 -0.29
C VAL A 174 26.26 -2.94 -0.46
N TYR A 175 25.34 -3.38 0.40
CA TYR A 175 23.91 -2.99 0.33
C TYR A 175 23.61 -1.59 0.86
N ALA A 176 24.54 -0.94 1.55
CA ALA A 176 24.40 0.43 2.05
C ALA A 176 25.18 1.46 1.21
N ARG A 177 25.84 1.02 0.13
CA ARG A 177 26.57 1.94 -0.76
C ARG A 177 25.59 2.75 -1.60
N SER A 178 25.93 4.03 -1.77
CA SER A 178 25.18 4.89 -2.69
C SER A 178 25.23 4.35 -4.12
N GLU A 179 24.14 4.44 -4.83
CA GLU A 179 24.04 4.03 -6.23
C GLU A 179 23.21 5.03 -7.06
N ILE A 180 23.35 4.96 -8.38
CA ILE A 180 22.53 5.75 -9.30
C ILE A 180 21.42 4.85 -9.86
N LYS A 181 20.18 5.22 -9.59
CA LYS A 181 18.99 4.53 -10.11
C LYS A 181 18.31 5.27 -11.24
N ASP A 182 17.55 4.52 -12.03
CA ASP A 182 16.66 5.05 -13.03
C ASP A 182 15.34 5.49 -12.38
N GLY A 183 15.13 6.80 -12.28
CA GLY A 183 13.96 7.40 -11.62
C GLY A 183 12.64 7.13 -12.36
N SER A 184 12.68 6.81 -13.66
CA SER A 184 11.46 6.55 -14.45
C SER A 184 10.61 5.38 -13.90
N LYS A 185 11.24 4.47 -13.15
CA LYS A 185 10.58 3.31 -12.52
C LYS A 185 9.85 3.63 -11.21
N TYR A 186 9.99 4.85 -10.70
CA TYR A 186 9.49 5.25 -9.37
C TYR A 186 8.58 6.47 -9.42
N ILE A 187 7.97 6.75 -10.57
CA ILE A 187 7.09 7.92 -10.75
C ILE A 187 5.84 7.76 -9.90
N THR A 188 5.54 8.77 -9.09
CA THR A 188 4.36 8.82 -8.22
C THR A 188 3.39 9.93 -8.60
N SER A 189 3.85 11.03 -9.19
CA SER A 189 3.01 12.12 -9.66
C SER A 189 3.62 12.83 -10.86
N ALA A 190 2.78 13.51 -11.64
CA ALA A 190 3.19 14.32 -12.78
C ALA A 190 2.28 15.54 -12.91
N SER A 191 2.83 16.70 -13.31
CA SER A 191 2.08 17.93 -13.58
C SER A 191 2.71 18.69 -14.74
N LEU A 192 1.87 19.16 -15.69
CA LEU A 192 2.32 19.92 -16.84
C LEU A 192 2.52 21.40 -16.53
N SER A 193 3.49 22.02 -17.20
CA SER A 193 3.55 23.48 -17.32
C SER A 193 2.33 24.01 -18.09
N PRO A 194 1.90 25.28 -17.88
CA PRO A 194 0.65 25.80 -18.45
C PRO A 194 0.54 25.76 -19.99
N LYS A 195 1.66 25.64 -20.68
CA LYS A 195 1.68 25.49 -22.15
C LYS A 195 2.04 24.08 -22.61
N GLY A 196 2.35 23.18 -21.68
CA GLY A 196 2.69 21.79 -21.95
C GLY A 196 4.10 21.58 -22.53
N GLU A 197 5.01 22.55 -22.41
CA GLU A 197 6.39 22.37 -22.87
C GLU A 197 7.23 21.51 -21.94
N ARG A 198 6.94 21.58 -20.65
CA ARG A 198 7.66 20.84 -19.62
C ARG A 198 6.68 20.16 -18.67
N MET A 199 7.19 19.18 -17.93
CA MET A 199 6.46 18.45 -16.91
C MET A 199 7.32 18.36 -15.65
N VAL A 200 6.73 18.55 -14.46
CA VAL A 200 7.35 18.11 -13.21
C VAL A 200 6.85 16.73 -12.88
N VAL A 201 7.77 15.89 -12.42
CA VAL A 201 7.50 14.50 -12.04
C VAL A 201 8.16 14.25 -10.70
N THR A 202 7.42 13.69 -9.74
CA THR A 202 8.03 13.15 -8.52
C THR A 202 8.36 11.67 -8.70
N ALA A 203 9.56 11.30 -8.31
CA ALA A 203 10.03 9.94 -8.40
C ALA A 203 10.99 9.61 -7.25
N ARG A 204 10.69 8.60 -6.45
CA ARG A 204 11.48 8.17 -5.30
C ARG A 204 11.92 9.32 -4.38
N GLY A 205 11.00 10.20 -4.04
CA GLY A 205 11.27 11.31 -3.12
C GLY A 205 12.03 12.50 -3.74
N GLU A 206 12.25 12.54 -5.05
CA GLU A 206 12.88 13.66 -5.73
C GLU A 206 11.99 14.24 -6.82
N VAL A 207 12.17 15.54 -7.13
CA VAL A 207 11.39 16.25 -8.14
C VAL A 207 12.23 16.48 -9.39
N PHE A 208 11.70 16.03 -10.52
CA PHE A 208 12.30 16.21 -11.85
C PHE A 208 11.49 17.20 -12.68
N ASN A 209 12.18 18.11 -13.35
CA ASN A 209 11.60 18.96 -14.38
C ASN A 209 12.09 18.45 -15.75
N ILE A 210 11.19 17.80 -16.50
CA ILE A 210 11.47 17.12 -17.76
C ILE A 210 10.83 17.84 -18.96
N PRO A 211 11.50 17.87 -20.11
CA PRO A 211 10.89 18.42 -21.34
C PRO A 211 9.90 17.41 -21.92
N VAL A 212 8.76 17.89 -22.41
CA VAL A 212 7.78 17.04 -23.10
C VAL A 212 8.29 16.60 -24.48
N ASP A 213 8.99 17.48 -25.21
CA ASP A 213 9.55 17.17 -26.53
C ASP A 213 11.07 17.27 -26.53
N LYS A 214 11.63 18.49 -26.48
CA LYS A 214 13.07 18.76 -26.59
C LYS A 214 13.59 19.54 -25.38
N GLY A 215 14.78 19.19 -24.90
CA GLY A 215 15.43 19.89 -23.80
C GLY A 215 16.16 18.94 -22.85
N VAL A 216 16.58 19.47 -21.72
CA VAL A 216 17.35 18.76 -20.70
C VAL A 216 16.44 18.42 -19.51
N THR A 217 16.49 17.18 -19.06
CA THR A 217 15.90 16.73 -17.80
C THR A 217 16.74 17.29 -16.64
N LYS A 218 16.07 17.96 -15.69
CA LYS A 218 16.70 18.51 -14.48
C LYS A 218 16.11 17.81 -13.25
N ASN A 219 16.96 17.29 -12.38
CA ASN A 219 16.58 16.96 -11.01
C ASN A 219 16.70 18.25 -10.19
N ILE A 220 15.59 18.75 -9.63
CA ILE A 220 15.57 20.09 -9.03
C ILE A 220 15.72 20.06 -7.52
N THR A 221 15.52 18.93 -6.83
CA THR A 221 15.65 18.83 -5.37
C THR A 221 16.99 18.23 -4.93
N ARG A 222 17.33 17.03 -5.38
CA ARG A 222 18.59 16.33 -5.04
C ARG A 222 18.80 16.16 -3.54
N THR A 223 17.78 15.70 -2.84
CA THR A 223 17.69 15.64 -1.37
C THR A 223 17.56 14.20 -0.87
N PRO A 224 18.61 13.36 -0.92
CA PRO A 224 18.51 11.91 -0.65
C PRO A 224 18.05 11.53 0.76
N GLY A 225 17.88 12.48 1.65
CA GLY A 225 17.36 12.27 3.01
C GLY A 225 16.01 12.91 3.26
N ALA A 226 15.32 13.35 2.21
CA ALA A 226 13.98 13.91 2.26
C ALA A 226 13.05 13.19 1.28
N HIS A 227 11.75 13.31 1.49
CA HIS A 227 10.72 12.74 0.64
C HIS A 227 9.85 13.83 0.04
N GLU A 228 10.20 14.27 -1.19
CA GLU A 228 9.39 15.20 -1.97
C GLU A 228 8.25 14.47 -2.67
N ARG A 229 7.05 15.09 -2.66
CA ARG A 229 5.82 14.51 -3.20
C ARG A 229 4.95 15.55 -3.89
N ASP A 230 4.09 15.09 -4.80
CA ASP A 230 3.01 15.87 -5.42
C ASP A 230 3.46 17.18 -6.05
N ALA A 231 4.62 17.20 -6.71
CA ALA A 231 5.10 18.41 -7.36
C ALA A 231 4.13 18.89 -8.44
N GLN A 232 3.79 20.18 -8.39
CA GLN A 232 2.86 20.82 -9.32
C GLN A 232 3.38 22.16 -9.83
N TRP A 233 3.18 22.43 -11.11
CA TRP A 233 3.35 23.76 -11.67
C TRP A 233 2.28 24.72 -11.16
N SER A 234 2.66 25.95 -10.89
CA SER A 234 1.67 27.03 -10.74
C SER A 234 1.00 27.31 -12.08
N PRO A 235 -0.30 27.65 -12.12
CA PRO A 235 -1.02 27.97 -13.35
C PRO A 235 -0.41 29.09 -14.20
N ASP A 236 0.36 30.01 -13.59
CA ASP A 236 1.09 31.09 -14.30
C ASP A 236 2.47 30.64 -14.81
N GLY A 237 2.90 29.43 -14.48
CA GLY A 237 4.17 28.82 -14.93
C GLY A 237 5.44 29.38 -14.27
N LYS A 238 5.32 30.23 -13.24
CA LYS A 238 6.48 30.83 -12.59
C LYS A 238 7.12 29.96 -11.54
N HIS A 239 6.32 29.10 -10.91
CA HIS A 239 6.74 28.35 -9.74
C HIS A 239 6.37 26.87 -9.86
N ILE A 240 7.11 26.07 -9.09
CA ILE A 240 6.82 24.66 -8.80
C ILE A 240 6.63 24.55 -7.31
N ALA A 241 5.47 24.07 -6.85
CA ALA A 241 5.23 23.72 -5.46
C ALA A 241 5.33 22.21 -5.26
N TYR A 242 5.75 21.77 -4.08
CA TYR A 242 5.82 20.38 -3.69
C TYR A 242 5.76 20.24 -2.16
N ILE A 243 5.42 19.03 -1.71
CA ILE A 243 5.46 18.66 -0.29
C ILE A 243 6.83 18.02 -0.03
N SER A 244 7.50 18.41 1.07
CA SER A 244 8.75 17.76 1.52
C SER A 244 8.77 17.62 3.02
N ASP A 245 9.46 16.59 3.54
CA ASP A 245 9.72 16.38 4.95
C ASP A 245 11.15 16.73 5.38
N ALA A 246 11.86 17.50 4.56
CA ALA A 246 13.25 17.88 4.79
C ALA A 246 13.52 18.57 6.15
N THR A 247 12.49 19.18 6.76
CA THR A 247 12.56 19.80 8.10
C THR A 247 12.03 18.92 9.22
N GLY A 248 11.79 17.64 8.97
CA GLY A 248 11.30 16.66 9.95
C GLY A 248 9.79 16.45 9.94
N GLU A 249 9.01 17.45 9.53
CA GLU A 249 7.57 17.35 9.27
C GLU A 249 7.27 17.66 7.80
N THR A 250 6.09 17.22 7.33
CA THR A 250 5.68 17.51 5.95
C THR A 250 5.27 18.98 5.83
N GLU A 251 5.93 19.70 4.93
CA GLU A 251 5.70 21.13 4.69
C GLU A 251 5.56 21.39 3.20
N LEU A 252 4.90 22.49 2.83
CA LEU A 252 4.84 22.98 1.46
C LEU A 252 6.06 23.83 1.13
N TYR A 253 6.68 23.56 0.00
CA TYR A 253 7.80 24.31 -0.56
C TYR A 253 7.44 24.90 -1.91
N LEU A 254 8.06 26.01 -2.23
CA LEU A 254 7.94 26.73 -3.49
C LEU A 254 9.33 26.95 -4.09
N GLN A 255 9.50 26.57 -5.34
CA GLN A 255 10.73 26.82 -6.10
C GLN A 255 10.40 27.58 -7.37
N ASP A 256 11.29 28.51 -7.76
CA ASP A 256 11.18 29.18 -9.05
C ASP A 256 11.34 28.17 -10.20
N SER A 257 10.56 28.32 -11.26
CA SER A 257 10.58 27.39 -12.40
C SER A 257 11.92 27.35 -13.15
N GLU A 258 12.69 28.44 -13.07
CA GLU A 258 14.04 28.53 -13.63
C GLU A 258 15.11 27.88 -12.73
N GLY A 259 14.79 27.58 -11.48
CA GLY A 259 15.68 27.01 -10.48
C GLY A 259 15.96 27.96 -9.34
N GLY A 260 16.91 27.60 -8.45
CA GLY A 260 17.28 28.35 -7.26
C GLY A 260 16.90 27.61 -5.98
N GLU A 261 17.14 28.25 -4.83
CA GLU A 261 16.84 27.69 -3.52
C GLU A 261 15.32 27.68 -3.27
N PRO A 262 14.77 26.58 -2.76
CA PRO A 262 13.35 26.51 -2.46
C PRO A 262 12.97 27.38 -1.26
N THR A 263 11.78 27.95 -1.32
CA THR A 263 11.19 28.71 -0.22
C THR A 263 10.18 27.87 0.51
N GLN A 264 10.35 27.65 1.81
CA GLN A 264 9.36 27.00 2.66
C GLN A 264 8.13 27.91 2.85
N LEU A 265 6.95 27.41 2.45
CA LEU A 265 5.68 28.14 2.56
C LEU A 265 4.99 27.95 3.91
N THR A 266 4.99 26.70 4.42
CA THR A 266 4.41 26.36 5.72
C THR A 266 5.52 26.01 6.71
N LYS A 267 5.27 26.20 8.02
CA LYS A 267 6.22 25.89 9.10
C LYS A 267 5.48 25.34 10.31
N ASN A 268 6.16 24.45 11.03
CA ASN A 268 5.66 23.87 12.28
C ASN A 268 4.36 23.09 12.05
N ASN A 269 4.21 22.45 10.91
CA ASN A 269 3.07 21.57 10.67
C ASN A 269 3.10 20.43 11.70
N ASP A 270 1.93 20.05 12.17
CA ASP A 270 1.76 19.11 13.28
C ASP A 270 1.20 17.76 12.83
N THR A 271 1.15 17.54 11.51
CA THR A 271 0.67 16.30 10.91
C THR A 271 1.03 16.23 9.42
N TYR A 272 0.80 15.07 8.80
CA TYR A 272 1.09 14.79 7.40
C TYR A 272 0.16 15.54 6.45
N ILE A 273 0.72 16.34 5.53
CA ILE A 273 0.00 16.94 4.41
C ILE A 273 -0.30 15.83 3.39
N ARG A 274 -1.59 15.66 3.01
CA ARG A 274 -2.02 14.61 2.07
C ARG A 274 -1.81 15.02 0.62
N THR A 275 -2.43 16.11 0.23
CA THR A 275 -2.40 16.65 -1.13
C THR A 275 -2.67 18.14 -1.10
N PHE A 276 -2.33 18.84 -2.18
CA PHE A 276 -2.62 20.25 -2.34
C PHE A 276 -3.08 20.56 -3.78
N GLN A 277 -3.67 21.75 -3.96
CA GLN A 277 -4.12 22.28 -5.25
C GLN A 277 -3.86 23.78 -5.32
N TRP A 278 -3.39 24.24 -6.46
CA TRP A 278 -3.27 25.65 -6.77
C TRP A 278 -4.61 26.32 -7.09
N SER A 279 -4.78 27.58 -6.69
CA SER A 279 -5.84 28.41 -7.27
C SER A 279 -5.51 28.75 -8.73
N PRO A 280 -6.51 28.86 -9.63
CA PRO A 280 -6.27 29.21 -11.03
C PRO A 280 -5.46 30.49 -11.27
N ASP A 281 -5.51 31.46 -10.35
CA ASP A 281 -4.73 32.70 -10.39
C ASP A 281 -3.32 32.61 -9.77
N SER A 282 -2.90 31.42 -9.35
CA SER A 282 -1.61 31.13 -8.71
C SER A 282 -1.34 31.85 -7.38
N LYS A 283 -2.35 32.46 -6.74
CA LYS A 283 -2.16 33.22 -5.51
C LYS A 283 -2.36 32.43 -4.24
N LYS A 284 -3.10 31.33 -4.32
CA LYS A 284 -3.44 30.51 -3.16
C LYS A 284 -3.14 29.04 -3.43
N ILE A 285 -2.92 28.30 -2.34
CA ILE A 285 -2.87 26.85 -2.31
C ILE A 285 -3.89 26.37 -1.28
N VAL A 286 -4.73 25.40 -1.65
CA VAL A 286 -5.54 24.65 -0.70
C VAL A 286 -4.91 23.30 -0.49
N TYR A 287 -4.82 22.83 0.77
CA TYR A 287 -4.31 21.51 1.08
C TYR A 287 -5.11 20.81 2.18
N THR A 288 -5.06 19.48 2.18
CA THR A 288 -5.66 18.63 3.22
C THR A 288 -4.57 17.91 4.01
N ASP A 289 -4.88 17.57 5.25
CA ASP A 289 -3.96 16.89 6.16
C ASP A 289 -4.60 15.71 6.91
N ARG A 290 -3.82 14.97 7.68
CA ARG A 290 -4.30 13.80 8.43
C ARG A 290 -5.15 14.14 9.67
N LYS A 291 -5.18 15.39 10.09
CA LYS A 291 -6.17 15.88 11.08
C LYS A 291 -7.49 16.27 10.45
N ASN A 292 -7.69 15.89 9.20
CA ASN A 292 -8.91 16.13 8.40
C ASN A 292 -9.24 17.61 8.27
N ARG A 293 -8.22 18.48 8.24
CA ARG A 293 -8.37 19.91 8.00
C ARG A 293 -8.28 20.20 6.51
N ILE A 294 -9.04 21.18 6.08
CA ILE A 294 -8.86 21.87 4.80
C ILE A 294 -8.21 23.20 5.12
N ASN A 295 -7.02 23.42 4.62
CA ASN A 295 -6.21 24.59 4.89
C ASN A 295 -6.04 25.42 3.62
N LEU A 296 -6.27 26.72 3.70
CA LEU A 296 -6.09 27.67 2.63
C LEU A 296 -4.89 28.58 2.94
N LEU A 297 -3.88 28.54 2.07
CA LEU A 297 -2.64 29.26 2.18
C LEU A 297 -2.59 30.38 1.13
N ASP A 298 -2.33 31.62 1.53
CA ASP A 298 -1.94 32.71 0.63
C ASP A 298 -0.42 32.63 0.36
N VAL A 299 -0.05 32.49 -0.89
CA VAL A 299 1.35 32.25 -1.28
C VAL A 299 2.23 33.45 -1.05
N SER A 300 1.70 34.66 -1.20
CA SER A 300 2.46 35.92 -1.13
C SER A 300 2.89 36.28 0.29
N ASN A 301 1.99 36.15 1.25
CA ASN A 301 2.21 36.54 2.65
C ASN A 301 2.33 35.34 3.60
N LYS A 302 2.16 34.12 3.07
CA LYS A 302 2.19 32.83 3.81
C LYS A 302 1.13 32.72 4.91
N GLN A 303 0.03 33.47 4.79
CA GLN A 303 -1.06 33.41 5.74
C GLN A 303 -1.84 32.12 5.55
N LEU A 304 -1.95 31.33 6.62
CA LEU A 304 -2.66 30.07 6.66
C LEU A 304 -4.01 30.24 7.38
N THR A 305 -5.07 29.69 6.78
CA THR A 305 -6.42 29.67 7.36
C THR A 305 -6.99 28.27 7.25
N THR A 306 -7.33 27.63 8.37
CA THR A 306 -8.11 26.40 8.36
C THR A 306 -9.57 26.74 8.09
N ILE A 307 -10.12 26.27 6.98
CA ILE A 307 -11.47 26.59 6.53
C ILE A 307 -12.51 25.54 6.96
N SER A 308 -12.07 24.32 7.18
CA SER A 308 -12.93 23.22 7.65
C SER A 308 -12.08 22.17 8.37
N GLN A 309 -12.69 21.53 9.37
CA GLN A 309 -12.13 20.35 10.04
C GLN A 309 -13.24 19.37 10.33
N SER A 310 -13.01 18.09 10.03
CA SER A 310 -13.97 17.02 10.30
C SER A 310 -13.45 16.08 11.38
N LEU A 311 -14.32 15.67 12.29
CA LEU A 311 -14.03 14.60 13.26
C LEU A 311 -14.32 13.20 12.71
N LEU A 312 -15.08 13.10 11.60
CA LEU A 312 -15.60 11.84 11.07
C LEU A 312 -14.75 11.25 9.93
N GLY A 313 -14.01 12.10 9.21
CA GLY A 313 -13.19 11.66 8.09
C GLY A 313 -12.61 12.81 7.29
N GLU A 314 -11.72 12.48 6.36
CA GLU A 314 -11.03 13.46 5.52
C GLU A 314 -11.95 14.09 4.47
N ALA A 315 -11.64 15.33 4.12
CA ALA A 315 -12.17 15.94 2.91
C ALA A 315 -11.35 15.48 1.69
N ARG A 316 -12.04 15.15 0.61
CA ARG A 316 -11.46 14.63 -0.64
C ARG A 316 -11.84 15.50 -1.82
N ASN A 317 -11.01 15.43 -2.87
CA ASN A 317 -11.24 16.11 -4.13
C ASN A 317 -11.47 17.62 -3.95
N VAL A 318 -10.63 18.25 -3.12
CA VAL A 318 -10.71 19.70 -2.90
C VAL A 318 -10.18 20.41 -4.13
N SER A 319 -10.98 21.31 -4.72
CA SER A 319 -10.59 22.09 -5.89
C SER A 319 -11.21 23.48 -5.91
N PHE A 320 -10.54 24.42 -6.59
CA PHE A 320 -11.07 25.77 -6.79
C PHE A 320 -12.07 25.85 -7.94
N SER A 321 -12.98 26.81 -7.85
CA SER A 321 -13.75 27.27 -9.00
C SER A 321 -12.86 28.03 -10.01
N PRO A 322 -13.23 28.08 -11.30
CA PRO A 322 -12.44 28.80 -12.31
C PRO A 322 -12.18 30.27 -12.01
N ASP A 323 -13.06 30.93 -11.24
CA ASP A 323 -12.95 32.33 -10.85
C ASP A 323 -12.26 32.57 -9.50
N ASN A 324 -11.72 31.53 -8.86
CA ASN A 324 -11.05 31.55 -7.56
C ASN A 324 -11.92 31.93 -6.34
N ASN A 325 -13.23 32.05 -6.49
CA ASN A 325 -14.13 32.53 -5.42
C ASN A 325 -14.67 31.40 -4.53
N TRP A 326 -14.68 30.17 -5.05
CA TRP A 326 -15.24 29.01 -4.37
C TRP A 326 -14.26 27.85 -4.30
N LEU A 327 -14.44 27.01 -3.29
CA LEU A 327 -13.88 25.66 -3.23
C LEU A 327 -15.01 24.64 -3.27
N THR A 328 -14.74 23.48 -3.83
CA THR A 328 -15.60 22.30 -3.69
C THR A 328 -14.81 21.13 -3.10
N TYR A 329 -15.49 20.26 -2.39
CA TYR A 329 -14.95 19.03 -1.83
C TYR A 329 -16.06 18.07 -1.42
N SER A 330 -15.69 16.80 -1.20
CA SER A 330 -16.55 15.85 -0.51
C SER A 330 -16.02 15.55 0.89
N ARG A 331 -16.92 15.34 1.85
CA ARG A 331 -16.58 15.04 3.24
C ARG A 331 -17.61 14.09 3.86
N VAL A 332 -17.14 13.16 4.68
CA VAL A 332 -17.98 12.21 5.41
C VAL A 332 -18.86 12.95 6.43
N SER A 333 -20.13 12.61 6.46
CA SER A 333 -21.11 13.14 7.41
C SER A 333 -21.38 12.15 8.57
N ASP A 334 -22.29 12.53 9.48
CA ASP A 334 -22.64 11.78 10.69
C ASP A 334 -23.28 10.41 10.43
N ASN A 335 -23.81 10.17 9.24
CA ASN A 335 -24.33 8.86 8.80
C ASN A 335 -23.31 8.01 8.01
N ASN A 336 -22.04 8.39 8.03
CA ASN A 336 -20.93 7.80 7.27
C ASN A 336 -21.02 7.92 5.74
N PHE A 337 -21.94 8.70 5.19
CA PHE A 337 -21.98 9.00 3.77
C PHE A 337 -21.19 10.27 3.47
N SER A 338 -20.49 10.26 2.34
CA SER A 338 -19.82 11.44 1.81
C SER A 338 -20.85 12.39 1.19
N ILE A 339 -20.72 13.68 1.48
CA ILE A 339 -21.55 14.77 0.97
C ILE A 339 -20.66 15.74 0.21
N VAL A 340 -21.17 16.28 -0.88
CA VAL A 340 -20.53 17.34 -1.66
C VAL A 340 -20.86 18.70 -1.08
N TYR A 341 -19.83 19.52 -0.89
CA TYR A 341 -19.91 20.88 -0.39
C TYR A 341 -19.32 21.88 -1.38
N VAL A 342 -19.78 23.12 -1.28
CA VAL A 342 -19.09 24.31 -1.80
C VAL A 342 -18.80 25.27 -0.65
N TYR A 343 -17.64 25.93 -0.72
CA TYR A 343 -17.21 26.91 0.28
C TYR A 343 -16.98 28.26 -0.38
N ASP A 344 -17.69 29.29 0.11
CA ASP A 344 -17.50 30.69 -0.29
C ASP A 344 -16.23 31.25 0.41
N ILE A 345 -15.20 31.52 -0.35
CA ILE A 345 -13.91 31.98 0.19
C ILE A 345 -14.03 33.37 0.80
N ALA A 346 -14.77 34.29 0.16
CA ALA A 346 -14.96 35.66 0.66
C ALA A 346 -15.93 35.69 1.85
N GLY A 347 -17.04 34.97 1.75
CA GLY A 347 -18.07 34.87 2.79
C GLY A 347 -17.67 33.95 3.95
N LYS A 348 -16.59 33.18 3.81
CA LYS A 348 -16.09 32.19 4.81
C LYS A 348 -17.18 31.23 5.27
N LYS A 349 -17.96 30.72 4.34
CA LYS A 349 -19.13 29.89 4.64
C LYS A 349 -19.24 28.65 3.74
N GLU A 350 -19.50 27.53 4.38
CA GLU A 350 -19.71 26.22 3.74
C GLU A 350 -21.21 25.99 3.47
N TYR A 351 -21.51 25.37 2.33
CA TYR A 351 -22.88 24.99 1.97
C TYR A 351 -22.89 23.58 1.38
N PRO A 352 -23.81 22.69 1.82
CA PRO A 352 -24.01 21.39 1.20
C PRO A 352 -24.65 21.55 -0.18
N VAL A 353 -24.14 20.81 -1.17
CA VAL A 353 -24.76 20.71 -2.50
C VAL A 353 -25.62 19.47 -2.61
N THR A 354 -25.26 18.39 -1.92
CA THR A 354 -26.02 17.14 -1.87
C THR A 354 -26.60 16.90 -0.48
N ASP A 355 -27.69 16.14 -0.41
CA ASP A 355 -28.29 15.70 0.84
C ASP A 355 -27.57 14.49 1.44
N LYS A 356 -28.04 13.99 2.58
CA LYS A 356 -27.47 12.84 3.30
C LYS A 356 -28.08 11.47 2.92
N TRP A 357 -28.95 11.43 1.90
CA TRP A 357 -29.62 10.20 1.51
C TRP A 357 -28.74 9.25 0.71
N TYR A 358 -27.83 9.82 -0.08
CA TYR A 358 -26.94 9.07 -0.97
C TYR A 358 -25.49 9.52 -0.82
N GLU A 359 -24.57 8.57 -0.84
CA GLU A 359 -23.16 8.88 -0.90
C GLU A 359 -22.84 9.64 -2.18
N SER A 360 -22.15 10.78 -2.05
CA SER A 360 -21.79 11.67 -3.15
C SER A 360 -20.33 12.12 -2.98
N TYR A 361 -19.53 12.02 -4.05
CA TYR A 361 -18.08 12.24 -3.99
C TYR A 361 -17.50 12.73 -5.32
N SER A 362 -16.20 13.04 -5.32
CA SER A 362 -15.43 13.50 -6.49
C SER A 362 -15.99 14.74 -7.20
N PRO A 363 -16.36 15.82 -6.48
CA PRO A 363 -16.87 17.01 -7.13
C PRO A 363 -15.77 17.76 -7.89
N VAL A 364 -16.09 18.27 -9.09
CA VAL A 364 -15.28 19.17 -9.89
C VAL A 364 -16.12 20.25 -10.53
N PHE A 365 -15.65 21.49 -10.56
CA PHE A 365 -16.30 22.56 -11.33
C PHE A 365 -16.07 22.34 -12.83
N SER A 366 -17.07 22.61 -13.65
CA SER A 366 -16.85 22.77 -15.10
C SER A 366 -16.06 24.05 -15.36
N THR A 367 -15.20 24.05 -16.39
CA THR A 367 -14.34 25.19 -16.70
C THR A 367 -15.11 26.45 -17.11
N ASP A 368 -16.37 26.30 -17.57
CA ASP A 368 -17.28 27.41 -17.89
C ASP A 368 -18.06 27.93 -16.66
N GLY A 369 -17.86 27.32 -15.50
CA GLY A 369 -18.48 27.73 -14.22
C GLY A 369 -19.97 27.51 -14.10
N LYS A 370 -20.60 26.71 -14.96
CA LYS A 370 -22.04 26.47 -14.93
C LYS A 370 -22.46 25.26 -14.08
N TYR A 371 -21.59 24.27 -14.00
CA TYR A 371 -21.90 22.98 -13.40
C TYR A 371 -20.89 22.63 -12.30
N LEU A 372 -21.40 21.94 -11.30
CA LEU A 372 -20.57 21.08 -10.43
C LEU A 372 -20.85 19.63 -10.81
N VAL A 373 -19.84 18.95 -11.35
CA VAL A 373 -19.93 17.54 -11.75
C VAL A 373 -19.47 16.67 -10.58
N PHE A 374 -20.20 15.63 -10.26
CA PHE A 374 -19.86 14.72 -9.17
C PHE A 374 -20.42 13.32 -9.41
N THR A 375 -19.91 12.35 -8.64
CA THR A 375 -20.46 10.99 -8.61
C THR A 375 -21.36 10.81 -7.41
N SER A 376 -22.45 10.02 -7.57
CA SER A 376 -23.33 9.68 -6.44
C SER A 376 -23.91 8.28 -6.61
N ALA A 377 -24.09 7.59 -5.48
CA ALA A 377 -24.63 6.23 -5.42
C ALA A 377 -26.18 6.22 -5.41
N ARG A 378 -26.80 6.99 -6.31
CA ARG A 378 -28.26 7.13 -6.42
C ARG A 378 -28.92 6.06 -7.27
N ASP A 379 -28.16 5.23 -7.99
CA ASP A 379 -28.66 4.09 -8.76
C ASP A 379 -28.83 2.87 -7.84
N PHE A 380 -29.77 2.99 -6.91
CA PHE A 380 -30.04 1.94 -5.94
C PHE A 380 -30.85 0.80 -6.58
N ASN A 381 -30.12 -0.21 -7.09
CA ASN A 381 -30.70 -1.41 -7.69
C ASN A 381 -30.05 -2.66 -7.11
N PRO A 382 -30.36 -3.02 -5.85
CA PRO A 382 -29.74 -4.17 -5.21
C PRO A 382 -30.20 -5.48 -5.89
N THR A 383 -29.26 -6.39 -6.07
CA THR A 383 -29.52 -7.76 -6.49
C THR A 383 -29.49 -8.70 -5.29
N TYR A 384 -30.14 -9.85 -5.40
CA TYR A 384 -30.19 -10.84 -4.33
C TYR A 384 -29.13 -11.91 -4.57
N SER A 385 -28.28 -12.16 -3.57
CA SER A 385 -27.33 -13.27 -3.64
C SER A 385 -28.04 -14.60 -3.61
N GLN A 386 -27.71 -15.48 -4.55
CA GLN A 386 -28.29 -16.85 -4.59
C GLN A 386 -27.61 -17.81 -3.60
N THR A 387 -26.46 -17.45 -3.06
CA THR A 387 -25.68 -18.32 -2.16
C THR A 387 -25.97 -18.01 -0.69
N GLU A 388 -25.97 -16.74 -0.31
CA GLU A 388 -26.06 -16.32 1.09
C GLU A 388 -27.36 -15.60 1.45
N TRP A 389 -28.25 -15.43 0.49
CA TRP A 389 -29.56 -14.77 0.66
C TRP A 389 -29.46 -13.31 1.13
N ASN A 390 -28.31 -12.66 0.89
CA ASN A 390 -28.07 -11.25 1.19
C ASN A 390 -28.21 -10.37 -0.04
N HIS A 391 -28.50 -9.09 0.15
CA HIS A 391 -28.45 -8.10 -0.92
C HIS A 391 -27.01 -7.86 -1.38
N VAL A 392 -26.82 -7.74 -2.69
CA VAL A 392 -25.57 -7.36 -3.33
C VAL A 392 -25.77 -6.00 -3.98
N TYR A 393 -24.91 -5.05 -3.64
CA TYR A 393 -24.96 -3.66 -4.10
C TYR A 393 -23.85 -3.42 -5.12
N ASN A 394 -24.19 -3.51 -6.39
CA ASN A 394 -23.26 -3.33 -7.50
C ASN A 394 -23.72 -2.18 -8.40
N ASN A 395 -22.77 -1.47 -9.00
CA ASN A 395 -23.01 -0.46 -10.03
C ASN A 395 -24.04 0.62 -9.61
N MET A 396 -23.97 1.06 -8.36
CA MET A 396 -24.90 2.07 -7.83
C MET A 396 -24.49 3.50 -8.20
N GLY A 397 -23.27 3.71 -8.67
CA GLY A 397 -22.75 5.03 -9.01
C GLY A 397 -23.30 5.56 -10.34
N GLY A 398 -23.58 6.85 -10.37
CA GLY A 398 -23.88 7.63 -11.56
C GLY A 398 -23.10 8.93 -11.57
N VAL A 399 -23.03 9.61 -12.70
CA VAL A 399 -22.47 10.95 -12.85
C VAL A 399 -23.59 11.95 -12.87
N TYR A 400 -23.47 13.02 -12.09
CA TYR A 400 -24.49 14.04 -11.88
C TYR A 400 -23.91 15.45 -12.11
N LEU A 401 -24.77 16.37 -12.53
CA LEU A 401 -24.49 17.80 -12.64
C LEU A 401 -25.39 18.54 -11.65
N ALA A 402 -24.81 19.31 -10.73
CA ALA A 402 -25.57 20.35 -10.05
C ALA A 402 -25.46 21.64 -10.89
N LEU A 403 -26.62 22.17 -11.34
CA LEU A 403 -26.73 23.43 -12.07
C LEU A 403 -26.51 24.56 -11.04
N LEU A 404 -25.41 25.29 -11.14
CA LEU A 404 -24.96 26.23 -10.09
C LEU A 404 -25.89 27.44 -10.01
N SER A 405 -26.34 28.00 -11.12
CA SER A 405 -27.28 29.10 -11.16
C SER A 405 -28.72 28.63 -11.46
N LYS A 406 -29.73 29.31 -10.90
CA LYS A 406 -31.14 29.14 -11.25
C LYS A 406 -31.41 29.49 -12.73
N ASP A 407 -30.55 30.31 -13.33
CA ASP A 407 -30.66 30.73 -14.74
C ASP A 407 -30.03 29.70 -15.71
N THR A 408 -29.33 28.67 -15.20
CA THR A 408 -28.70 27.65 -16.03
C THR A 408 -29.71 26.59 -16.45
N ALA A 409 -30.01 26.50 -17.73
CA ALA A 409 -30.88 25.44 -18.26
C ALA A 409 -30.22 24.06 -18.16
N SER A 410 -31.03 23.03 -17.92
CA SER A 410 -30.54 21.64 -17.98
C SER A 410 -30.09 21.29 -19.39
N PRO A 411 -28.89 20.67 -19.56
CA PRO A 411 -28.48 20.20 -20.88
C PRO A 411 -29.34 19.06 -21.45
N PHE A 412 -30.23 18.50 -20.63
CA PHE A 412 -31.14 17.41 -20.97
C PHE A 412 -32.61 17.86 -21.09
N MET A 413 -32.83 19.18 -21.13
CA MET A 413 -34.17 19.70 -21.34
C MET A 413 -34.62 19.36 -22.77
N GLU A 414 -35.84 18.84 -22.90
CA GLU A 414 -36.43 18.61 -24.21
C GLU A 414 -36.62 19.95 -24.95
N THR A 415 -36.14 19.97 -26.19
CA THR A 415 -36.32 21.15 -27.05
C THR A 415 -37.45 20.87 -28.03
N ASP A 416 -38.45 21.72 -28.04
CA ASP A 416 -39.49 21.67 -29.06
C ASP A 416 -38.98 22.30 -30.37
N ALA A 417 -39.36 21.71 -31.47
CA ALA A 417 -39.00 22.21 -32.79
C ALA A 417 -39.91 23.38 -33.17
N GLU A 418 -39.49 24.59 -32.80
CA GLU A 418 -40.20 25.79 -33.25
C GLU A 418 -39.83 26.15 -34.70
N VAL A 419 -40.81 26.64 -35.45
CA VAL A 419 -40.59 27.12 -36.83
C VAL A 419 -39.75 28.40 -36.78
N ALA A 420 -38.55 28.36 -37.35
CA ALA A 420 -37.71 29.55 -37.49
C ALA A 420 -38.41 30.59 -38.37
N ILE A 421 -38.81 31.69 -37.80
CA ILE A 421 -39.30 32.84 -38.56
C ILE A 421 -38.09 33.59 -39.07
N GLU A 422 -37.85 33.57 -40.39
CA GLU A 422 -36.79 34.37 -41.01
C GLU A 422 -37.10 35.87 -40.77
N SER A 423 -36.37 36.49 -39.85
CA SER A 423 -36.36 37.93 -39.73
C SER A 423 -35.56 38.53 -40.87
N THR A 424 -36.18 39.44 -41.62
CA THR A 424 -35.57 40.23 -42.73
C THR A 424 -34.29 40.90 -42.19
N PRO A 425 -33.12 40.72 -42.86
CA PRO A 425 -31.89 41.28 -42.36
C PRO A 425 -31.91 42.81 -42.41
N ALA A 426 -31.79 43.46 -41.26
CA ALA A 426 -31.42 44.87 -41.19
C ALA A 426 -30.04 45.06 -41.80
N LYS A 427 -29.89 46.02 -42.75
CA LYS A 427 -28.65 46.37 -43.39
C LYS A 427 -27.56 46.64 -42.37
N ALA A 428 -26.56 45.78 -42.36
CA ALA A 428 -25.37 45.97 -41.54
C ALA A 428 -24.49 47.07 -42.17
N ASP A 429 -24.18 48.07 -41.37
CA ASP A 429 -23.23 49.12 -41.68
C ASP A 429 -21.79 48.51 -41.64
N ALA A 430 -21.13 48.52 -42.78
CA ALA A 430 -19.79 47.99 -42.91
C ALA A 430 -18.76 49.05 -42.46
N SER A 431 -18.36 49.02 -41.17
CA SER A 431 -17.09 49.65 -40.78
C SER A 431 -16.60 49.11 -39.45
N LYS A 432 -15.39 48.56 -39.51
CA LYS A 432 -14.42 48.19 -38.50
C LYS A 432 -14.25 46.70 -38.26
N LYS A 433 -13.33 46.15 -39.04
CA LYS A 433 -12.48 45.07 -38.61
C LYS A 433 -11.52 45.62 -37.55
N ASP A 434 -11.70 45.21 -36.32
CA ASP A 434 -10.64 45.19 -35.32
C ASP A 434 -10.50 43.72 -34.85
N GLU A 435 -9.48 43.07 -35.39
CA GLU A 435 -9.00 41.78 -34.87
C GLU A 435 -8.24 42.04 -33.56
N THR A 436 -8.95 42.30 -32.47
CA THR A 436 -8.44 42.08 -31.14
C THR A 436 -8.69 40.64 -30.78
N LYS A 437 -7.61 39.85 -30.63
CA LYS A 437 -7.64 38.57 -29.93
C LYS A 437 -8.26 38.81 -28.55
N ASN A 438 -9.54 38.45 -28.37
CA ASN A 438 -10.14 38.34 -27.07
C ASN A 438 -9.37 37.25 -26.28
N GLU A 439 -8.54 37.66 -25.35
CA GLU A 439 -8.16 36.80 -24.22
C GLU A 439 -9.49 36.39 -23.57
N ALA A 440 -9.74 35.11 -23.52
CA ALA A 440 -10.96 34.56 -22.92
C ALA A 440 -11.04 35.03 -21.47
N SER A 441 -12.00 35.89 -21.16
CA SER A 441 -12.22 36.37 -19.80
C SER A 441 -12.54 35.18 -18.89
N THR A 442 -11.93 35.12 -17.71
CA THR A 442 -12.26 34.13 -16.68
C THR A 442 -13.76 34.11 -16.42
N PRO A 443 -14.45 32.98 -16.52
CA PRO A 443 -15.89 32.90 -16.29
C PRO A 443 -16.20 33.22 -14.84
N VAL A 444 -17.24 33.99 -14.58
CA VAL A 444 -17.77 34.26 -13.24
C VAL A 444 -18.65 33.09 -12.81
N VAL A 445 -18.35 32.49 -11.67
CA VAL A 445 -19.14 31.39 -11.10
C VAL A 445 -20.21 31.95 -10.18
N LYS A 446 -21.48 31.86 -10.62
CA LYS A 446 -22.63 32.21 -9.82
C LYS A 446 -23.23 30.96 -9.20
N ILE A 447 -23.30 30.92 -7.87
CA ILE A 447 -23.94 29.80 -7.16
C ILE A 447 -25.19 30.30 -6.40
N ASP A 448 -26.34 29.87 -6.85
CA ASP A 448 -27.62 30.10 -6.13
C ASP A 448 -27.82 28.92 -5.15
N ILE A 449 -27.49 29.12 -3.89
CA ILE A 449 -27.50 28.07 -2.86
C ILE A 449 -28.90 27.51 -2.60
N GLU A 450 -29.89 28.40 -2.50
CA GLU A 450 -31.27 27.99 -2.25
C GLU A 450 -31.80 27.08 -3.38
N GLY A 451 -32.28 25.88 -3.02
CA GLY A 451 -32.79 24.88 -3.94
C GLY A 451 -31.71 24.23 -4.84
N ILE A 452 -30.45 24.26 -4.47
CA ILE A 452 -29.38 23.65 -5.27
C ILE A 452 -29.52 22.12 -5.38
N THR A 453 -30.05 21.47 -4.36
CA THR A 453 -30.35 20.02 -4.35
C THR A 453 -31.42 19.64 -5.39
N ASP A 454 -32.35 20.55 -5.73
CA ASP A 454 -33.41 20.32 -6.70
C ASP A 454 -32.93 20.55 -8.15
N ARG A 455 -31.73 21.12 -8.30
CA ARG A 455 -31.10 21.37 -9.60
C ARG A 455 -30.00 20.34 -9.96
N ILE A 456 -30.07 19.14 -9.37
CA ILE A 456 -29.20 18.04 -9.68
C ILE A 456 -29.81 17.19 -10.79
N VAL A 457 -29.11 17.04 -11.91
CA VAL A 457 -29.52 16.22 -13.04
C VAL A 457 -28.51 15.10 -13.29
N LYS A 458 -29.00 13.93 -13.68
CA LYS A 458 -28.17 12.75 -13.96
C LYS A 458 -27.76 12.73 -15.43
N LEU A 459 -26.50 12.40 -15.73
CA LEU A 459 -26.09 12.01 -17.06
C LEU A 459 -26.80 10.70 -17.45
N PRO A 460 -27.29 10.54 -18.70
CA PRO A 460 -27.96 9.33 -19.16
C PRO A 460 -26.95 8.20 -19.40
N LEU A 461 -26.29 7.79 -18.32
CA LEU A 461 -25.27 6.73 -18.27
C LEU A 461 -25.76 5.57 -17.40
N PRO A 462 -25.34 4.33 -17.69
CA PRO A 462 -25.66 3.19 -16.85
C PRO A 462 -25.03 3.32 -15.46
N GLY A 463 -25.60 2.62 -14.47
CA GLY A 463 -24.98 2.51 -13.14
C GLY A 463 -23.60 1.83 -13.23
N SER A 464 -22.57 2.46 -12.67
CA SER A 464 -21.18 1.97 -12.67
C SER A 464 -20.35 2.68 -11.62
N ASN A 465 -19.06 2.34 -11.51
CA ASN A 465 -18.10 3.14 -10.77
C ASN A 465 -17.42 4.13 -11.73
N TYR A 466 -17.51 5.41 -11.38
CA TYR A 466 -16.97 6.53 -12.15
C TYR A 466 -15.91 7.27 -11.35
N TYR A 467 -14.75 7.52 -11.95
CA TYR A 467 -13.58 8.13 -11.32
C TYR A 467 -13.02 9.24 -12.20
N ASP A 468 -12.08 10.05 -11.69
CA ASP A 468 -11.28 11.02 -12.42
C ASP A 468 -12.14 11.96 -13.31
N LEU A 469 -13.10 12.62 -12.66
CA LEU A 469 -14.01 13.53 -13.33
C LEU A 469 -13.31 14.80 -13.79
N TYR A 470 -13.63 15.24 -15.01
CA TYR A 470 -13.28 16.56 -15.55
C TYR A 470 -14.39 17.05 -16.46
N SER A 471 -14.61 18.37 -16.54
CA SER A 471 -15.56 18.96 -17.51
C SER A 471 -15.05 20.28 -18.08
N ASP A 472 -15.12 20.41 -19.39
CA ASP A 472 -14.85 21.64 -20.13
C ASP A 472 -16.10 22.50 -20.32
N GLY A 473 -17.23 22.14 -19.69
CA GLY A 473 -18.54 22.80 -19.82
C GLY A 473 -19.37 22.28 -21.01
N THR A 474 -18.75 21.64 -21.98
CA THR A 474 -19.40 21.01 -23.14
C THR A 474 -19.38 19.49 -23.05
N ASN A 475 -18.30 18.96 -22.51
CA ASN A 475 -18.08 17.54 -22.33
C ASN A 475 -17.81 17.22 -20.86
N VAL A 476 -18.18 16.01 -20.45
CA VAL A 476 -17.82 15.43 -19.15
C VAL A 476 -16.97 14.20 -19.41
N TYR A 477 -15.77 14.21 -18.85
CA TYR A 477 -14.81 13.11 -18.92
C TYR A 477 -14.83 12.33 -17.61
N TYR A 478 -14.70 11.01 -17.70
CA TYR A 478 -14.68 10.10 -16.56
C TYR A 478 -13.99 8.79 -16.89
N PHE A 479 -13.37 8.19 -15.88
CA PHE A 479 -12.75 6.89 -16.00
C PHE A 479 -13.69 5.80 -15.45
N THR A 480 -13.73 4.65 -16.14
CA THR A 480 -14.48 3.45 -15.71
C THR A 480 -13.60 2.22 -15.87
N LYS A 481 -14.09 1.04 -15.49
CA LYS A 481 -13.43 -0.25 -15.77
C LYS A 481 -13.14 -0.43 -17.27
N GLY A 482 -13.90 0.21 -18.14
CA GLY A 482 -13.72 0.18 -19.61
C GLY A 482 -12.80 1.28 -20.15
N GLY A 483 -12.05 2.00 -19.30
CA GLY A 483 -11.14 3.08 -19.66
C GLY A 483 -11.73 4.48 -19.53
N MET A 484 -11.00 5.46 -20.05
CA MET A 484 -11.37 6.87 -20.06
C MET A 484 -12.40 7.13 -21.14
N LYS A 485 -13.48 7.78 -20.80
CA LYS A 485 -14.61 8.12 -21.65
C LYS A 485 -14.95 9.59 -21.59
N MET A 486 -15.66 10.07 -22.58
CA MET A 486 -16.16 11.42 -22.69
C MET A 486 -17.65 11.37 -23.04
N PHE A 487 -18.46 12.17 -22.37
CA PHE A 487 -19.87 12.39 -22.69
C PHE A 487 -20.08 13.81 -23.20
N ASP A 488 -20.50 13.95 -24.46
CA ASP A 488 -20.88 15.24 -25.07
C ASP A 488 -22.29 15.63 -24.59
N LEU A 489 -22.38 16.70 -23.80
CA LEU A 489 -23.64 17.15 -23.19
C LEU A 489 -24.69 17.57 -24.23
N LYS A 490 -24.24 18.15 -25.37
CA LYS A 490 -25.16 18.62 -26.42
C LYS A 490 -25.66 17.48 -27.30
N LYS A 491 -24.76 16.57 -27.70
CA LYS A 491 -25.13 15.42 -28.53
C LYS A 491 -25.71 14.27 -27.73
N GLN A 492 -25.59 14.31 -26.40
CA GLN A 492 -25.98 13.25 -25.48
C GLN A 492 -25.37 11.88 -25.87
N LYS A 493 -24.08 11.89 -26.22
CA LYS A 493 -23.39 10.72 -26.73
C LYS A 493 -22.09 10.47 -25.97
N GLU A 494 -21.88 9.21 -25.59
CA GLU A 494 -20.63 8.71 -25.00
C GLU A 494 -19.63 8.32 -26.10
N GLU A 495 -18.35 8.66 -25.91
CA GLU A 495 -17.24 8.21 -26.75
C GLU A 495 -16.07 7.73 -25.88
N THR A 496 -15.36 6.69 -26.35
CA THR A 496 -14.16 6.18 -25.69
C THR A 496 -12.96 7.05 -26.05
N VAL A 497 -12.25 7.52 -25.03
CA VAL A 497 -11.05 8.37 -25.17
C VAL A 497 -9.77 7.54 -25.15
N SER A 498 -9.62 6.68 -24.15
CA SER A 498 -8.41 5.86 -23.95
C SER A 498 -8.68 4.71 -22.99
N ASP A 499 -7.82 3.70 -22.99
CA ASP A 499 -7.72 2.68 -21.96
C ASP A 499 -6.91 3.13 -20.72
N ALA A 500 -6.25 4.30 -20.80
CA ALA A 500 -5.50 4.93 -19.72
C ALA A 500 -6.27 6.09 -19.07
N ALA A 501 -6.05 6.32 -17.79
CA ALA A 501 -6.59 7.48 -17.07
C ALA A 501 -5.97 8.78 -17.59
N MET A 502 -6.75 9.87 -17.53
CA MET A 502 -6.37 11.19 -18.00
C MET A 502 -6.26 12.18 -16.84
N MET A 503 -5.17 12.89 -16.77
CA MET A 503 -5.00 14.07 -15.92
C MET A 503 -4.97 15.32 -16.80
N VAL A 504 -5.67 16.36 -16.40
CA VAL A 504 -5.71 17.63 -17.15
C VAL A 504 -4.74 18.63 -16.50
N ASP A 505 -4.05 19.42 -17.30
CA ASP A 505 -3.14 20.46 -16.82
C ASP A 505 -3.88 21.57 -16.05
N PRO A 506 -3.21 22.32 -15.18
CA PRO A 506 -3.85 23.39 -14.41
C PRO A 506 -4.49 24.49 -15.26
N ALA A 507 -4.05 24.67 -16.50
CA ALA A 507 -4.62 25.65 -17.43
C ALA A 507 -5.80 25.09 -18.25
N GLY A 508 -6.13 23.80 -18.11
CA GLY A 508 -7.24 23.15 -18.82
C GLY A 508 -7.07 23.03 -20.32
N LYS A 509 -5.83 22.93 -20.82
CA LYS A 509 -5.53 22.90 -22.28
C LYS A 509 -4.94 21.60 -22.77
N LYS A 510 -4.21 20.91 -21.91
CA LYS A 510 -3.51 19.67 -22.23
C LYS A 510 -3.91 18.55 -21.28
N ALA A 511 -3.71 17.33 -21.74
CA ALA A 511 -3.95 16.13 -20.95
C ALA A 511 -2.68 15.26 -20.90
N VAL A 512 -2.44 14.65 -19.74
CA VAL A 512 -1.41 13.63 -19.50
C VAL A 512 -2.09 12.29 -19.37
N PHE A 513 -1.55 11.29 -20.05
CA PHE A 513 -1.96 9.89 -19.90
C PHE A 513 -0.78 9.07 -19.39
N PHE A 514 -1.05 8.16 -18.45
CA PHE A 514 -0.08 7.17 -18.01
C PHE A 514 -0.51 5.79 -18.50
N LYS A 515 0.30 5.19 -19.36
CA LYS A 515 0.04 3.89 -19.97
C LYS A 515 1.32 3.10 -20.14
N ASP A 516 1.32 1.82 -19.75
CA ASP A 516 2.45 0.90 -19.93
C ASP A 516 3.79 1.49 -19.44
N ASP A 517 3.79 2.08 -18.25
CA ASP A 517 4.92 2.78 -17.62
C ASP A 517 5.46 3.98 -18.43
N GLN A 518 4.67 4.53 -19.34
CA GLN A 518 5.00 5.69 -20.15
C GLN A 518 4.01 6.84 -19.94
N LEU A 519 4.51 8.07 -20.07
CA LEU A 519 3.72 9.30 -20.03
C LEU A 519 3.50 9.83 -21.46
N PHE A 520 2.28 10.24 -21.73
CA PHE A 520 1.89 10.85 -23.00
C PHE A 520 1.22 12.19 -22.77
N VAL A 521 1.50 13.17 -23.62
CA VAL A 521 0.91 14.51 -23.55
C VAL A 521 0.19 14.81 -24.86
N THR A 522 -1.07 15.22 -24.75
CA THR A 522 -1.92 15.58 -25.88
C THR A 522 -2.70 16.86 -25.59
N ASP A 523 -3.35 17.45 -26.60
CA ASP A 523 -4.49 18.34 -26.34
C ASP A 523 -5.60 17.54 -25.65
N ILE A 524 -6.52 18.21 -24.94
CA ILE A 524 -7.68 17.52 -24.36
C ILE A 524 -8.48 16.86 -25.47
N PRO A 525 -8.59 15.52 -25.51
CA PRO A 525 -9.17 14.81 -26.64
C PRO A 525 -10.68 15.05 -26.75
N LYS A 526 -11.17 15.34 -27.93
CA LYS A 526 -12.61 15.37 -28.28
C LYS A 526 -13.06 14.08 -28.98
N GLY A 527 -12.50 12.96 -28.60
CA GLY A 527 -12.66 11.62 -29.14
C GLY A 527 -11.47 10.76 -28.74
N LYS A 528 -11.10 9.76 -29.54
CA LYS A 528 -9.99 8.86 -29.24
C LYS A 528 -8.66 9.62 -29.16
N ALA A 529 -7.96 9.48 -28.02
CA ALA A 529 -6.64 10.09 -27.79
C ALA A 529 -5.56 9.45 -28.68
N ASN A 530 -4.64 10.28 -29.19
CA ASN A 530 -3.45 9.81 -29.88
C ASN A 530 -2.27 9.68 -28.92
N LEU A 531 -1.96 8.47 -28.50
CA LEU A 531 -0.87 8.13 -27.57
C LEU A 531 0.30 7.48 -28.31
N SER A 532 0.74 8.06 -29.44
CA SER A 532 1.82 7.50 -30.28
C SER A 532 3.22 7.96 -29.88
N LYS A 533 3.35 9.09 -29.18
CA LYS A 533 4.65 9.69 -28.83
C LYS A 533 4.77 9.82 -27.30
N PRO A 534 5.49 8.91 -26.64
CA PRO A 534 5.74 9.03 -25.21
C PRO A 534 6.74 10.12 -24.87
N VAL A 535 6.65 10.67 -23.67
CA VAL A 535 7.65 11.58 -23.10
C VAL A 535 8.94 10.81 -22.81
N ASN A 536 10.09 11.41 -23.13
CA ASN A 536 11.38 10.76 -22.88
C ASN A 536 11.80 10.86 -21.41
N LEU A 537 11.80 9.73 -20.71
CA LEU A 537 12.14 9.59 -19.29
C LEU A 537 13.57 9.08 -19.03
N ALA A 538 14.36 8.81 -20.09
CA ALA A 538 15.64 8.10 -20.00
C ALA A 538 16.71 8.78 -19.14
N ASN A 539 16.60 10.09 -18.88
CA ASN A 539 17.60 10.87 -18.13
C ASN A 539 17.20 11.19 -16.69
N MET A 540 16.19 10.52 -16.16
CA MET A 540 15.80 10.66 -14.76
C MET A 540 16.77 9.85 -13.85
N LYS A 541 17.90 10.44 -13.49
CA LYS A 541 18.92 9.81 -12.65
C LYS A 541 18.77 10.25 -11.20
N ILE A 542 18.63 9.29 -10.27
CA ILE A 542 18.54 9.48 -8.83
C ILE A 542 19.81 8.95 -8.18
N THR A 543 20.47 9.78 -7.38
CA THR A 543 21.54 9.31 -6.50
C THR A 543 20.95 8.88 -5.17
N VAL A 544 20.87 7.59 -4.94
CA VAL A 544 20.34 7.01 -3.69
C VAL A 544 21.48 6.92 -2.69
N ASP A 545 21.35 7.61 -1.57
CA ASP A 545 22.14 7.40 -0.34
C ASP A 545 21.28 6.60 0.63
N TYR A 546 21.48 5.29 0.67
CA TYR A 546 20.63 4.41 1.48
C TYR A 546 20.65 4.74 2.96
N THR A 547 21.76 5.21 3.50
CA THR A 547 21.85 5.57 4.92
C THR A 547 20.89 6.71 5.27
N LYS A 548 20.82 7.72 4.40
CA LYS A 548 19.91 8.86 4.57
C LYS A 548 18.48 8.48 4.27
N GLU A 549 18.24 7.72 3.20
CA GLU A 549 16.91 7.24 2.82
C GLU A 549 16.31 6.37 3.92
N TRP A 550 17.08 5.44 4.51
CA TRP A 550 16.58 4.59 5.59
C TRP A 550 16.26 5.35 6.87
N ALA A 551 17.03 6.39 7.20
CA ALA A 551 16.70 7.27 8.31
C ALA A 551 15.38 8.03 8.07
N GLN A 552 15.18 8.57 6.86
CA GLN A 552 13.94 9.21 6.46
C GLN A 552 12.74 8.23 6.50
N ILE A 553 12.90 7.01 5.97
CA ILE A 553 11.84 5.97 6.00
C ILE A 553 11.45 5.62 7.44
N PHE A 554 12.42 5.50 8.34
CA PHE A 554 12.14 5.25 9.76
C PHE A 554 11.33 6.40 10.38
N ASP A 555 11.74 7.63 10.14
CA ASP A 555 11.04 8.83 10.63
C ASP A 555 9.63 8.93 10.05
N GLU A 556 9.44 8.65 8.77
CA GLU A 556 8.13 8.65 8.13
C GLU A 556 7.24 7.53 8.67
N ALA A 557 7.79 6.33 8.91
CA ALA A 557 7.05 5.24 9.54
C ALA A 557 6.57 5.62 10.94
N TRP A 558 7.41 6.27 11.75
CA TRP A 558 7.03 6.75 13.06
C TRP A 558 5.90 7.80 12.97
N ARG A 559 6.02 8.79 12.07
CA ARG A 559 4.99 9.81 11.82
C ARG A 559 3.68 9.20 11.33
N ALA A 560 3.76 8.18 10.46
CA ALA A 560 2.59 7.50 9.93
C ALA A 560 1.74 6.87 11.03
N PHE A 561 2.38 6.25 12.03
CA PHE A 561 1.67 5.72 13.20
C PHE A 561 1.20 6.83 14.15
N ARG A 562 2.02 7.84 14.44
CA ARG A 562 1.62 9.00 15.24
C ARG A 562 0.31 9.63 14.73
N ASP A 563 0.23 9.83 13.41
CA ASP A 563 -0.87 10.56 12.78
C ASP A 563 -2.05 9.67 12.38
N GLY A 564 -1.83 8.36 12.26
CA GLY A 564 -2.82 7.41 11.77
C GLY A 564 -3.31 6.38 12.78
N PHE A 565 -2.74 6.35 14.00
CA PHE A 565 -3.18 5.42 15.03
C PHE A 565 -4.57 5.80 15.53
N TYR A 566 -5.41 4.80 15.80
CA TYR A 566 -6.83 5.01 16.13
C TYR A 566 -7.09 5.61 17.53
N LEU A 567 -6.08 5.61 18.41
CA LEU A 567 -6.12 6.24 19.74
C LEU A 567 -5.02 7.29 19.86
N GLU A 568 -5.38 8.52 20.20
CA GLU A 568 -4.45 9.64 20.38
C GLU A 568 -3.38 9.36 21.44
N ASN A 569 -3.73 8.63 22.50
CA ASN A 569 -2.81 8.29 23.59
C ASN A 569 -1.87 7.11 23.27
N MET A 570 -1.87 6.57 22.06
CA MET A 570 -0.99 5.49 21.62
C MET A 570 -0.98 4.29 22.59
N HIS A 571 -2.13 3.87 23.11
CA HIS A 571 -2.28 2.87 24.19
C HIS A 571 -1.51 3.24 25.49
N GLY A 572 -1.39 4.53 25.79
CA GLY A 572 -0.64 5.04 26.95
C GLY A 572 0.88 4.94 26.80
N LYS A 573 1.39 4.74 25.58
CA LYS A 573 2.82 4.68 25.29
C LYS A 573 3.39 6.06 25.01
N ASP A 574 4.60 6.34 25.51
CA ASP A 574 5.40 7.49 25.06
C ASP A 574 5.99 7.19 23.68
N TRP A 575 5.22 7.55 22.64
CA TRP A 575 5.60 7.25 21.24
C TRP A 575 6.89 7.98 20.81
N LYS A 576 7.20 9.13 21.43
CA LYS A 576 8.45 9.85 21.20
C LYS A 576 9.64 9.12 21.81
N ALA A 577 9.55 8.69 23.06
CA ALA A 577 10.60 7.89 23.71
C ALA A 577 10.84 6.56 22.95
N ILE A 578 9.78 5.94 22.42
CA ILE A 578 9.90 4.74 21.57
C ILE A 578 10.68 5.06 20.29
N LYS A 579 10.42 6.19 19.63
CA LYS A 579 11.23 6.64 18.48
C LYS A 579 12.72 6.73 18.83
N GLU A 580 13.04 7.42 19.92
CA GLU A 580 14.41 7.65 20.36
C GLU A 580 15.13 6.32 20.68
N LYS A 581 14.44 5.37 21.34
CA LYS A 581 14.94 4.02 21.63
C LYS A 581 15.37 3.28 20.36
N TYR A 582 14.52 3.24 19.34
CA TYR A 582 14.80 2.49 18.11
C TYR A 582 15.66 3.27 17.11
N ALA A 583 15.62 4.60 17.10
CA ALA A 583 16.52 5.43 16.31
C ALA A 583 18.01 5.23 16.65
N ALA A 584 18.32 4.89 17.92
CA ALA A 584 19.67 4.56 18.36
C ALA A 584 20.28 3.35 17.60
N LEU A 585 19.44 2.50 16.97
CA LEU A 585 19.87 1.35 16.20
C LEU A 585 20.14 1.68 14.71
N LEU A 586 19.67 2.82 14.19
CA LEU A 586 19.79 3.19 12.76
C LEU A 586 21.24 3.24 12.24
N PRO A 587 22.25 3.69 12.99
CA PRO A 587 23.64 3.68 12.51
C PRO A 587 24.17 2.29 12.17
N TYR A 588 23.56 1.24 12.72
CA TYR A 588 23.92 -0.16 12.50
C TYR A 588 23.15 -0.82 11.35
N VAL A 589 22.16 -0.16 10.77
CA VAL A 589 21.41 -0.65 9.60
C VAL A 589 22.34 -0.70 8.39
N LYS A 590 22.46 -1.88 7.77
CA LYS A 590 23.29 -2.13 6.59
C LYS A 590 22.52 -2.74 5.44
N THR A 591 21.26 -3.15 5.68
CA THR A 591 20.35 -3.69 4.67
C THR A 591 18.94 -3.15 4.87
N ARG A 592 18.10 -3.23 3.84
CA ARG A 592 16.68 -2.90 3.96
C ARG A 592 15.96 -3.83 4.96
N LEU A 593 16.41 -5.08 5.09
CA LEU A 593 15.81 -6.03 6.04
C LEU A 593 16.09 -5.61 7.49
N ASP A 594 17.27 -5.07 7.80
CA ASP A 594 17.58 -4.55 9.13
C ASP A 594 16.64 -3.38 9.48
N LEU A 595 16.41 -2.46 8.53
CA LEU A 595 15.46 -1.36 8.71
C LEU A 595 14.05 -1.88 8.98
N ASN A 596 13.58 -2.83 8.19
CA ASN A 596 12.25 -3.41 8.35
C ASN A 596 12.10 -4.08 9.73
N TYR A 597 13.16 -4.74 10.20
CA TYR A 597 13.18 -5.34 11.53
C TYR A 597 13.02 -4.28 12.62
N ILE A 598 13.80 -3.20 12.57
CA ILE A 598 13.73 -2.11 13.56
C ILE A 598 12.36 -1.41 13.53
N ILE A 599 11.81 -1.13 12.36
CA ILE A 599 10.45 -0.55 12.23
C ILE A 599 9.42 -1.52 12.83
N GLY A 600 9.52 -2.81 12.56
CA GLY A 600 8.62 -3.82 13.12
C GLY A 600 8.68 -3.90 14.65
N GLU A 601 9.87 -3.82 15.23
CA GLU A 601 10.03 -3.77 16.69
C GLU A 601 9.44 -2.48 17.29
N MET A 602 9.63 -1.34 16.63
CA MET A 602 9.05 -0.06 17.03
C MET A 602 7.53 -0.10 17.04
N ILE A 603 6.89 -0.54 15.96
CA ILE A 603 5.41 -0.62 15.90
C ILE A 603 4.86 -1.71 16.81
N GLY A 604 5.62 -2.76 17.07
CA GLY A 604 5.27 -3.83 18.01
C GLY A 604 5.01 -3.33 19.44
N GLU A 605 5.65 -2.23 19.86
CA GLU A 605 5.44 -1.61 21.18
C GLU A 605 3.98 -1.14 21.38
N LEU A 606 3.23 -0.91 20.30
CA LEU A 606 1.81 -0.55 20.38
C LEU A 606 0.90 -1.71 20.74
N GLY A 607 1.37 -2.96 20.62
CA GLY A 607 0.59 -4.15 20.98
C GLY A 607 -0.67 -4.35 20.13
N VAL A 608 -0.61 -4.09 18.82
CA VAL A 608 -1.74 -4.23 17.88
C VAL A 608 -1.52 -5.34 16.88
N GLY A 609 -2.56 -6.13 16.56
CA GLY A 609 -2.46 -7.32 15.73
C GLY A 609 -2.31 -7.04 14.23
N HIS A 610 -2.98 -6.03 13.70
CA HIS A 610 -3.00 -5.71 12.26
C HIS A 610 -2.06 -4.55 11.89
N ALA A 611 -0.81 -4.62 12.37
CA ALA A 611 0.26 -3.70 12.01
C ALA A 611 1.37 -4.49 11.30
N TYR A 612 1.78 -4.04 10.12
CA TYR A 612 2.70 -4.76 9.24
C TYR A 612 3.80 -3.85 8.71
N VAL A 613 4.97 -4.43 8.46
CA VAL A 613 6.05 -3.81 7.69
C VAL A 613 6.22 -4.62 6.41
N ASN A 614 6.00 -3.99 5.28
CA ASN A 614 6.24 -4.59 3.98
C ASN A 614 7.75 -4.59 3.66
N PRO A 615 8.26 -5.61 2.95
CA PRO A 615 9.70 -5.71 2.69
C PRO A 615 10.26 -4.52 1.91
N GLY A 616 9.46 -3.81 1.12
CA GLY A 616 9.95 -2.73 0.27
C GLY A 616 10.89 -3.25 -0.81
N GLU A 617 11.94 -2.48 -1.13
CA GLU A 617 12.92 -2.85 -2.15
C GLU A 617 14.00 -3.78 -1.54
N VAL A 618 13.81 -5.08 -1.74
CA VAL A 618 14.76 -6.12 -1.36
C VAL A 618 15.05 -7.03 -2.55
N GLU A 619 16.27 -7.52 -2.65
CA GLU A 619 16.59 -8.55 -3.64
C GLU A 619 15.80 -9.83 -3.34
N SER A 620 15.07 -10.30 -4.33
CA SER A 620 14.38 -11.58 -4.26
C SER A 620 15.18 -12.63 -5.03
N PRO A 621 15.53 -13.76 -4.39
CA PRO A 621 16.21 -14.83 -5.10
C PRO A 621 15.32 -15.36 -6.24
N LYS A 622 15.94 -15.77 -7.33
CA LYS A 622 15.24 -16.40 -8.44
C LYS A 622 14.53 -17.66 -7.94
N ARG A 623 13.21 -17.68 -8.03
CA ARG A 623 12.43 -18.86 -7.66
C ARG A 623 12.65 -19.96 -8.69
N VAL A 624 12.92 -21.17 -8.18
CA VAL A 624 12.94 -22.39 -8.98
C VAL A 624 11.62 -23.10 -8.77
N SER A 625 10.90 -23.34 -9.86
CA SER A 625 9.63 -24.07 -9.82
C SER A 625 9.87 -25.56 -9.66
N MET A 626 8.92 -26.28 -9.07
CA MET A 626 8.93 -27.72 -8.94
C MET A 626 7.64 -28.29 -9.47
N GLY A 627 7.71 -29.37 -10.23
CA GLY A 627 6.54 -30.14 -10.67
C GLY A 627 5.89 -30.87 -9.50
N LEU A 628 4.57 -30.88 -9.46
CA LEU A 628 3.79 -31.62 -8.47
C LEU A 628 2.89 -32.62 -9.20
N LEU A 629 2.85 -33.87 -8.71
CA LEU A 629 2.04 -34.94 -9.30
C LEU A 629 0.59 -34.94 -8.81
N GLY A 630 0.27 -34.19 -7.75
CA GLY A 630 -1.04 -34.26 -7.10
C GLY A 630 -1.30 -35.66 -6.53
N ALA A 631 -0.29 -36.24 -5.89
CA ALA A 631 -0.36 -37.55 -5.28
C ALA A 631 0.42 -37.64 -3.97
N GLU A 632 -0.02 -38.51 -3.08
CA GLU A 632 0.76 -38.91 -1.91
C GLU A 632 1.65 -40.10 -2.33
N VAL A 633 2.92 -40.03 -1.99
CA VAL A 633 3.90 -41.07 -2.35
C VAL A 633 4.64 -41.57 -1.14
N SER A 634 5.02 -42.85 -1.14
CA SER A 634 5.93 -43.44 -0.17
C SER A 634 7.10 -44.10 -0.86
N ARG A 635 8.23 -44.29 -0.16
CA ARG A 635 9.35 -45.07 -0.68
C ARG A 635 9.21 -46.53 -0.27
N ASP A 636 9.14 -47.43 -1.27
CA ASP A 636 9.07 -48.89 -1.05
C ASP A 636 10.45 -49.48 -0.73
N LYS A 637 10.44 -50.71 -0.22
CA LYS A 637 11.70 -51.45 0.07
C LYS A 637 12.53 -51.76 -1.17
N SER A 638 11.95 -51.72 -2.37
CA SER A 638 12.65 -51.80 -3.65
C SER A 638 13.46 -50.54 -3.97
N GLY A 639 13.26 -49.48 -3.23
CA GLY A 639 13.83 -48.18 -3.47
C GLY A 639 13.03 -47.26 -4.41
N PHE A 640 12.04 -47.84 -5.14
CA PHE A 640 11.12 -47.06 -5.97
C PHE A 640 10.06 -46.35 -5.14
N PHE A 641 9.37 -45.37 -5.74
CA PHE A 641 8.34 -44.58 -5.07
C PHE A 641 6.94 -45.11 -5.50
N ARG A 642 6.10 -45.42 -4.52
CA ARG A 642 4.76 -45.92 -4.69
C ARG A 642 3.74 -44.81 -4.58
N LEU A 643 2.75 -44.78 -5.46
CA LEU A 643 1.58 -43.92 -5.37
C LEU A 643 0.63 -44.46 -4.28
N GLU A 644 0.59 -43.83 -3.13
CA GLU A 644 -0.34 -44.23 -2.06
C GLU A 644 -1.75 -43.73 -2.32
N LYS A 645 -1.86 -42.53 -2.88
CA LYS A 645 -3.13 -41.88 -3.19
C LYS A 645 -2.96 -40.90 -4.32
N ILE A 646 -3.87 -40.85 -5.26
CA ILE A 646 -3.96 -39.83 -6.29
C ILE A 646 -5.07 -38.85 -5.87
N LEU A 647 -4.75 -37.56 -5.79
CA LEU A 647 -5.70 -36.52 -5.47
C LEU A 647 -6.51 -36.18 -6.72
N PRO A 648 -7.84 -36.32 -6.71
CA PRO A 648 -8.64 -36.12 -7.93
C PRO A 648 -8.63 -34.66 -8.41
N GLY A 649 -8.48 -33.72 -7.49
CA GLY A 649 -8.54 -32.27 -7.82
C GLY A 649 -9.92 -31.89 -8.38
N ALA A 650 -9.93 -30.83 -9.19
CA ALA A 650 -11.12 -30.36 -9.92
C ALA A 650 -10.90 -30.56 -11.44
N SER A 651 -11.56 -31.54 -12.03
CA SER A 651 -11.34 -31.93 -13.44
C SER A 651 -11.61 -30.81 -14.45
N TRP A 652 -12.43 -29.83 -14.08
CA TRP A 652 -12.79 -28.66 -14.90
C TRP A 652 -11.80 -27.51 -14.80
N SER A 653 -10.81 -27.57 -13.90
CA SER A 653 -9.79 -26.53 -13.72
C SER A 653 -8.39 -27.07 -13.97
N LYS A 654 -7.69 -26.53 -14.97
CA LYS A 654 -6.30 -26.90 -15.29
C LYS A 654 -5.37 -26.73 -14.09
N GLU A 655 -5.62 -25.75 -13.25
CA GLU A 655 -4.77 -25.40 -12.10
C GLU A 655 -5.02 -26.30 -10.88
N LEU A 656 -6.22 -26.86 -10.77
CA LEU A 656 -6.63 -27.68 -9.63
C LEU A 656 -6.67 -29.17 -9.94
N ARG A 657 -6.49 -29.59 -11.18
CA ARG A 657 -6.45 -30.99 -11.60
C ARG A 657 -5.10 -31.61 -11.24
N SER A 658 -5.14 -32.87 -10.73
CA SER A 658 -3.91 -33.66 -10.66
C SER A 658 -3.45 -34.05 -12.08
N PRO A 659 -2.16 -33.88 -12.43
CA PRO A 659 -1.63 -34.36 -13.71
C PRO A 659 -1.89 -35.87 -13.94
N LEU A 660 -1.93 -36.68 -12.87
CA LEU A 660 -2.17 -38.12 -12.92
C LEU A 660 -3.66 -38.50 -13.17
N THR A 661 -4.58 -37.50 -13.15
CA THR A 661 -6.00 -37.69 -13.50
C THR A 661 -6.35 -37.06 -14.84
N GLU A 662 -5.38 -36.62 -15.63
CA GLU A 662 -5.61 -36.11 -16.97
C GLU A 662 -6.20 -37.23 -17.86
N PRO A 663 -7.24 -36.95 -18.68
CA PRO A 663 -7.76 -37.92 -19.60
C PRO A 663 -6.66 -38.51 -20.49
N GLY A 664 -6.55 -39.87 -20.48
CA GLY A 664 -5.47 -40.60 -21.17
C GLY A 664 -4.30 -40.99 -20.26
N VAL A 665 -4.24 -40.48 -19.02
CA VAL A 665 -3.31 -40.98 -18.01
C VAL A 665 -3.99 -42.03 -17.15
N GLU A 666 -3.51 -43.28 -17.17
CA GLU A 666 -4.14 -44.42 -16.49
C GLU A 666 -3.50 -44.77 -15.15
N ALA A 667 -2.84 -43.81 -14.48
CA ALA A 667 -2.17 -44.03 -13.20
C ALA A 667 -3.15 -44.41 -12.08
N LYS A 668 -2.78 -45.37 -11.24
CA LYS A 668 -3.58 -45.88 -10.13
C LYS A 668 -2.79 -45.90 -8.82
N ALA A 669 -3.51 -45.71 -7.72
CA ALA A 669 -2.92 -45.93 -6.40
C ALA A 669 -2.42 -47.40 -6.30
N GLY A 670 -1.28 -47.58 -5.68
CA GLY A 670 -0.56 -48.85 -5.57
C GLY A 670 0.50 -49.09 -6.65
N GLU A 671 0.51 -48.30 -7.73
CA GLU A 671 1.55 -48.36 -8.77
C GLU A 671 2.83 -47.64 -8.36
N TYR A 672 3.91 -47.91 -9.09
CA TYR A 672 5.26 -47.38 -8.79
C TYR A 672 5.70 -46.41 -9.87
N ILE A 673 6.32 -45.33 -9.44
CA ILE A 673 7.04 -44.40 -10.32
C ILE A 673 8.46 -44.95 -10.47
N VAL A 674 8.75 -45.57 -11.59
CA VAL A 674 10.04 -46.26 -11.80
C VAL A 674 11.13 -45.34 -12.36
N ALA A 675 10.74 -44.35 -13.15
CA ALA A 675 11.65 -43.34 -13.70
C ALA A 675 10.93 -42.02 -13.91
N ILE A 676 11.67 -40.92 -13.99
CA ILE A 676 11.24 -39.58 -14.40
C ILE A 676 12.23 -39.09 -15.45
N ASP A 677 11.76 -38.80 -16.67
CA ASP A 677 12.58 -38.45 -17.84
C ASP A 677 13.79 -39.37 -18.02
N GLY A 678 13.54 -40.71 -17.94
CA GLY A 678 14.54 -41.74 -18.10
C GLY A 678 15.49 -41.92 -16.89
N VAL A 679 15.37 -41.14 -15.84
CA VAL A 679 16.19 -41.32 -14.61
C VAL A 679 15.46 -42.21 -13.62
N PRO A 680 16.01 -43.37 -13.24
CA PRO A 680 15.40 -44.29 -12.30
C PRO A 680 15.18 -43.61 -10.93
N THR A 681 13.96 -43.70 -10.38
CA THR A 681 13.62 -43.07 -9.12
C THR A 681 14.30 -43.72 -7.92
N ASN A 682 14.66 -45.00 -7.99
CA ASN A 682 15.42 -45.69 -6.95
C ASN A 682 16.90 -45.23 -6.85
N SER A 683 17.36 -44.45 -7.82
CA SER A 683 18.72 -43.84 -7.79
C SER A 683 18.82 -42.59 -6.91
N VAL A 684 17.70 -42.05 -6.44
CA VAL A 684 17.61 -40.85 -5.61
C VAL A 684 16.94 -41.13 -4.27
N ASN A 685 17.29 -40.39 -3.25
CA ASN A 685 16.64 -40.51 -1.94
C ASN A 685 15.28 -39.80 -1.88
N ASP A 686 15.09 -38.78 -2.73
CA ASP A 686 13.84 -38.03 -2.86
C ASP A 686 13.57 -37.81 -4.36
N MET A 687 12.44 -38.36 -4.85
CA MET A 687 12.05 -38.22 -6.25
C MET A 687 11.69 -36.77 -6.65
N TYR A 688 11.29 -35.92 -5.72
CA TYR A 688 10.96 -34.52 -6.02
C TYR A 688 12.18 -33.74 -6.54
N LYS A 689 13.42 -34.23 -6.26
CA LYS A 689 14.63 -33.70 -6.88
C LYS A 689 14.59 -33.76 -8.41
N LEU A 690 13.98 -34.80 -8.97
CA LEU A 690 13.83 -34.98 -10.41
C LEU A 690 12.72 -34.12 -11.04
N LEU A 691 11.85 -33.54 -10.19
CA LEU A 691 10.75 -32.64 -10.60
C LEU A 691 11.12 -31.16 -10.50
N ILE A 692 12.34 -30.82 -10.09
CA ILE A 692 12.81 -29.43 -10.07
C ILE A 692 12.83 -28.87 -11.49
N GLY A 693 12.21 -27.68 -11.69
CA GLY A 693 12.09 -27.05 -13.01
C GLY A 693 10.99 -27.62 -13.91
N LYS A 694 10.21 -28.61 -13.41
CA LYS A 694 9.21 -29.33 -14.21
C LYS A 694 7.77 -28.80 -14.06
N ALA A 695 7.55 -27.70 -13.36
CA ALA A 695 6.21 -27.10 -13.29
C ALA A 695 5.72 -26.68 -14.68
N ASN A 696 4.55 -27.15 -15.10
CA ASN A 696 3.96 -26.92 -16.43
C ASN A 696 4.85 -27.38 -17.61
N VAL A 697 5.74 -28.32 -17.39
CA VAL A 697 6.59 -28.91 -18.42
C VAL A 697 6.14 -30.38 -18.64
N PRO A 698 5.91 -30.80 -19.90
CA PRO A 698 5.69 -32.24 -20.20
C PRO A 698 6.84 -33.07 -19.63
N THR A 699 6.51 -34.11 -18.90
CA THR A 699 7.48 -34.93 -18.16
C THR A 699 7.10 -36.40 -18.36
N GLU A 700 8.07 -37.24 -18.71
CA GLU A 700 7.91 -38.69 -18.91
C GLU A 700 8.03 -39.44 -17.58
#